data_a0aa428727abdf4b3f0c39bbcb90206a
#
_entry.id   a0aa428727abdf4b3f0c39bbcb90206a
#
_cell.length_a   1.000
_cell.length_b   1.000
_cell.length_c   1.000
_cell.angle_alpha   90.00
_cell.angle_beta   90.00
_cell.angle_gamma   90.00
#
_symmetry.space_group_name_H-M   'P 1'
#
loop_
_entity.id
_entity.type
_entity.pdbx_description
1 polymer ?
#
loop_
_entity_poly.entity_id
_entity_poly.type
_entity_poly.pdbx_seq_one_letter_code
_entity_poly.pdbx_strand_id
1 'polypeptide(L)'
;VGPFANQPYDLDGDPSSFTDTERSSILEIWQYVADDYAPFDVDVTTQDPGIDGLRRSNNNDTTYGTRTVITSSDWYAPANDGRRIGGIALLNVFTSSTDHASFVFASNLGRGQAKYVADAASHEAGHTFSLLHDGTATDSYYGGHASWGPIMGAPYSRSVTQWSNGQYPGANNTEDDLDKIGARGGFRSDDHANASVGATAVSAGTHSGVIGVGGDVDTFRAASAGGDTRITVTAPVPATNLLARLTVRDSGGNVIAEVDPAAVTGWSLSTVVPASVGTFTVQVAGIAWLTSDTGFVAYGSLGAYRLTVVDLPAASTTTSSTTSTSTPASTTSTSTTTSSTSSSTTSTSAPVTTPATTSSTSSPTTTVRPTTTSSTAPSTTAPPTAGGLALTAIDPQRLLDTRSGLDGATRLGAGSAVRVPIAGRVGISRDARAAVVNLTLVAPGAAGYATIYPCTAQVPVVSVLNHAANQTVANNNIATLSASGDVCVFTSAGADVIVDVTGWLGASGDSRMVPLGPTRSVDTRSGLGGSRRVAAGSTTRFDLTAALAPRSTAVAVNLTALAPTNAGFMTVYPCNRQRPATSSLNFAAGTTRPNNAIVGTDNGSICVYSNTEADIVVDVTASFGPNGLGFVPVDPVRLLDSRRSAPFTGREVRSYSVAGSQLATQLGSLTPRSASVNVTALDQPTAGFVTTFDCVTLRETSTVNAHPGAVNANGAIVPLVGGERSCLLSSSGGNLIVDLNGWWVP
;
A
#
# COMPACT_ATOMS: atom_id res chain seq x y z
N VAL A 1 37.13 18.33 -27.88
CA VAL A 1 35.81 18.49 -27.33
C VAL A 1 35.92 19.60 -26.29
N GLY A 2 35.18 20.72 -26.43
CA GLY A 2 35.26 21.87 -25.52
C GLY A 2 34.56 21.57 -24.16
N PRO A 3 34.70 22.45 -23.19
CA PRO A 3 34.00 22.27 -21.92
C PRO A 3 32.49 22.24 -22.18
N PHE A 4 31.81 21.20 -21.67
CA PHE A 4 30.36 21.07 -21.71
C PHE A 4 29.76 21.80 -20.51
N ALA A 5 28.69 22.55 -20.71
CA ALA A 5 27.84 23.01 -19.62
C ALA A 5 26.89 21.87 -19.26
N ASN A 6 27.25 21.05 -18.27
CA ASN A 6 26.36 20.08 -17.71
C ASN A 6 25.40 20.78 -16.75
N GLN A 7 24.11 20.58 -16.95
CA GLN A 7 23.13 20.91 -15.92
C GLN A 7 23.03 19.73 -14.94
N PRO A 8 22.82 19.98 -13.65
CA PRO A 8 22.61 18.89 -12.69
C PRO A 8 21.36 18.07 -13.04
N TYR A 9 21.15 17.01 -12.31
CA TYR A 9 19.88 16.27 -12.34
C TYR A 9 18.75 17.24 -11.95
N ASP A 10 17.75 17.36 -12.81
CA ASP A 10 16.71 18.39 -12.72
C ASP A 10 15.38 17.79 -13.21
N LEU A 11 14.34 17.86 -12.39
CA LEU A 11 12.99 17.36 -12.66
C LEU A 11 11.96 18.49 -12.80
N ASP A 12 12.23 19.66 -12.26
CA ASP A 12 11.27 20.77 -12.17
C ASP A 12 11.61 21.96 -13.10
N GLY A 13 12.79 21.92 -13.73
CA GLY A 13 13.26 22.97 -14.65
C GLY A 13 14.05 24.09 -13.97
N ASP A 14 14.39 23.95 -12.68
CA ASP A 14 15.27 24.86 -11.93
C ASP A 14 16.61 24.18 -11.57
N PRO A 15 17.61 24.20 -12.47
CA PRO A 15 18.90 23.56 -12.23
C PRO A 15 19.77 24.26 -11.18
N SER A 16 19.30 25.34 -10.56
CA SER A 16 20.05 26.08 -9.55
C SER A 16 19.95 25.51 -8.13
N SER A 17 18.99 24.63 -7.90
CA SER A 17 18.74 24.02 -6.59
C SER A 17 18.17 22.59 -6.73
N PHE A 18 18.29 21.80 -5.67
CA PHE A 18 17.61 20.51 -5.58
C PHE A 18 16.40 20.61 -4.65
N THR A 19 15.23 20.28 -5.20
CA THR A 19 14.00 20.10 -4.42
C THR A 19 14.06 18.84 -3.58
N ASP A 20 13.15 18.69 -2.60
CA ASP A 20 13.05 17.44 -1.81
C ASP A 20 12.69 16.24 -2.68
N THR A 21 11.96 16.45 -3.78
CA THR A 21 11.65 15.39 -4.76
C THR A 21 12.91 14.92 -5.47
N GLU A 22 13.75 15.82 -5.94
CA GLU A 22 15.02 15.49 -6.60
C GLU A 22 16.01 14.85 -5.64
N ARG A 23 16.14 15.36 -4.41
CA ARG A 23 16.96 14.70 -3.37
C ARG A 23 16.49 13.27 -3.08
N SER A 24 15.17 13.05 -3.05
CA SER A 24 14.60 11.71 -2.87
C SER A 24 14.90 10.81 -4.06
N SER A 25 14.81 11.33 -5.28
CA SER A 25 15.16 10.59 -6.50
C SER A 25 16.66 10.31 -6.59
N ILE A 26 17.52 11.25 -6.20
CA ILE A 26 18.98 11.05 -6.11
C ILE A 26 19.29 9.94 -5.09
N LEU A 27 18.65 9.95 -3.93
CA LEU A 27 18.80 8.88 -2.93
C LEU A 27 18.36 7.52 -3.49
N GLU A 28 17.25 7.48 -4.22
CA GLU A 28 16.73 6.26 -4.84
C GLU A 28 17.68 5.75 -5.94
N ILE A 29 18.20 6.62 -6.79
CA ILE A 29 19.23 6.29 -7.80
C ILE A 29 20.45 5.67 -7.11
N TRP A 30 20.96 6.33 -6.08
CA TRP A 30 22.10 5.82 -5.32
C TRP A 30 21.82 4.45 -4.70
N GLN A 31 20.64 4.22 -4.14
CA GLN A 31 20.28 2.93 -3.53
C GLN A 31 20.29 1.78 -4.55
N TYR A 32 19.78 1.98 -5.76
CA TYR A 32 19.80 0.96 -6.81
C TYR A 32 21.22 0.68 -7.27
N VAL A 33 22.00 1.71 -7.59
CA VAL A 33 23.39 1.52 -8.01
C VAL A 33 24.23 0.85 -6.90
N ALA A 34 24.00 1.23 -5.63
CA ALA A 34 24.69 0.62 -4.51
C ALA A 34 24.30 -0.87 -4.31
N ASP A 35 23.07 -1.27 -4.66
CA ASP A 35 22.64 -2.67 -4.65
C ASP A 35 23.27 -3.46 -5.79
N ASP A 36 23.34 -2.88 -7.00
CA ASP A 36 23.99 -3.49 -8.18
C ASP A 36 25.47 -3.82 -7.92
N TYR A 37 26.15 -2.97 -7.17
CA TYR A 37 27.57 -3.14 -6.84
C TYR A 37 27.83 -3.73 -5.44
N ALA A 38 26.77 -4.08 -4.68
CA ALA A 38 26.92 -4.63 -3.32
C ALA A 38 27.83 -5.86 -3.20
N PRO A 39 27.90 -6.77 -4.19
CA PRO A 39 28.79 -7.93 -4.15
C PRO A 39 30.29 -7.60 -4.23
N PHE A 40 30.63 -6.37 -4.63
CA PHE A 40 32.02 -5.99 -4.93
C PHE A 40 32.60 -5.09 -3.84
N ASP A 41 33.93 -5.06 -3.73
CA ASP A 41 34.68 -4.16 -2.84
C ASP A 41 34.78 -2.75 -3.47
N VAL A 42 33.59 -2.20 -3.76
CA VAL A 42 33.38 -0.90 -4.39
C VAL A 42 32.48 -0.06 -3.47
N ASP A 43 32.90 1.17 -3.19
CA ASP A 43 32.11 2.15 -2.45
C ASP A 43 31.33 3.03 -3.45
N VAL A 44 30.01 2.82 -3.51
CA VAL A 44 29.11 3.67 -4.30
C VAL A 44 28.68 4.85 -3.47
N THR A 45 29.13 6.04 -3.85
CA THR A 45 28.91 7.27 -3.06
C THR A 45 28.46 8.45 -3.93
N THR A 46 27.70 9.36 -3.34
CA THR A 46 27.38 10.69 -3.92
C THR A 46 28.38 11.77 -3.47
N GLN A 47 29.33 11.42 -2.62
CA GLN A 47 30.40 12.33 -2.20
C GLN A 47 31.53 12.32 -3.21
N ASP A 48 31.99 13.49 -3.64
CA ASP A 48 33.16 13.62 -4.53
C ASP A 48 34.43 13.21 -3.78
N PRO A 49 35.12 12.11 -4.19
CA PRO A 49 36.35 11.65 -3.55
C PRO A 49 37.57 12.48 -3.95
N GLY A 50 37.40 13.46 -4.83
CA GLY A 50 38.47 14.22 -5.44
C GLY A 50 39.21 13.44 -6.54
N ILE A 51 40.06 14.14 -7.29
CA ILE A 51 40.75 13.58 -8.47
C ILE A 51 41.67 12.41 -8.12
N ASP A 52 42.27 12.41 -6.94
CA ASP A 52 43.18 11.36 -6.50
C ASP A 52 42.42 10.06 -6.11
N GLY A 53 41.16 10.15 -5.71
CA GLY A 53 40.31 8.99 -5.50
C GLY A 53 39.67 8.43 -6.79
N LEU A 54 39.83 9.11 -7.93
CA LEU A 54 39.23 8.72 -9.21
C LEU A 54 40.25 8.16 -10.20
N ARG A 55 41.54 8.10 -9.85
CA ARG A 55 42.61 7.61 -10.75
C ARG A 55 43.54 6.70 -10.01
N ARG A 56 43.95 5.63 -10.66
CA ARG A 56 44.95 4.72 -10.13
C ARG A 56 46.34 5.24 -10.41
N SER A 57 47.06 5.74 -9.42
CA SER A 57 48.36 6.36 -9.55
C SER A 57 49.51 5.34 -9.82
N ASN A 58 49.38 4.11 -9.30
CA ASN A 58 50.35 3.01 -9.47
C ASN A 58 49.69 1.68 -9.04
N ASN A 59 50.43 0.56 -9.17
CA ASN A 59 49.94 -0.78 -8.85
C ASN A 59 49.67 -1.04 -7.35
N ASN A 60 50.21 -0.23 -6.46
CA ASN A 60 49.99 -0.32 -5.02
C ASN A 60 48.86 0.64 -4.54
N ASP A 61 48.30 1.40 -5.45
CA ASP A 61 47.18 2.28 -5.17
C ASP A 61 45.92 1.46 -5.02
N THR A 62 45.32 1.51 -3.85
CA THR A 62 44.08 0.80 -3.48
C THR A 62 42.88 1.73 -3.41
N THR A 63 43.07 3.04 -3.69
CA THR A 63 41.98 4.05 -3.63
C THR A 63 41.84 4.70 -5.00
N TYR A 64 41.02 4.15 -5.84
CA TYR A 64 40.72 4.64 -7.19
C TYR A 64 39.33 4.24 -7.63
N GLY A 65 38.81 4.84 -8.69
CA GLY A 65 37.47 4.53 -9.15
C GLY A 65 37.08 5.28 -10.43
N THR A 66 35.79 5.39 -10.61
CA THR A 66 35.19 6.13 -11.73
C THR A 66 34.06 7.04 -11.20
N ARG A 67 33.68 8.05 -11.95
CA ARG A 67 32.50 8.83 -11.66
C ARG A 67 31.50 8.77 -12.80
N THR A 68 30.23 8.62 -12.45
CA THR A 68 29.12 8.72 -13.39
C THR A 68 28.42 10.05 -13.16
N VAL A 69 28.46 10.92 -14.17
CA VAL A 69 27.83 12.23 -14.12
C VAL A 69 26.39 12.12 -14.63
N ILE A 70 25.42 12.27 -13.74
CA ILE A 70 23.99 12.30 -14.08
C ILE A 70 23.63 13.75 -14.40
N THR A 71 23.17 13.99 -15.64
CA THR A 71 22.89 15.35 -16.14
C THR A 71 21.57 15.42 -16.88
N SER A 72 20.87 16.53 -16.76
CA SER A 72 19.70 16.85 -17.58
C SER A 72 20.04 17.44 -18.95
N SER A 73 21.30 17.77 -19.19
CA SER A 73 21.79 18.26 -20.50
C SER A 73 22.13 17.10 -21.44
N ASP A 74 21.45 17.00 -22.57
CA ASP A 74 21.81 16.04 -23.63
C ASP A 74 22.76 16.71 -24.65
N TRP A 75 24.04 16.86 -24.25
CA TRP A 75 25.05 17.47 -25.11
C TRP A 75 25.56 16.51 -26.21
N TYR A 76 25.23 15.21 -26.08
CA TYR A 76 25.68 14.20 -27.03
C TYR A 76 24.79 14.13 -28.28
N ALA A 77 23.48 14.31 -28.14
CA ALA A 77 22.56 14.21 -29.26
C ALA A 77 22.92 15.12 -30.44
N PRO A 78 23.29 16.42 -30.27
CA PRO A 78 23.74 17.24 -31.40
C PRO A 78 25.00 16.74 -32.11
N ALA A 79 25.88 16.03 -31.40
CA ALA A 79 27.09 15.45 -31.96
C ALA A 79 26.84 14.05 -32.58
N ASN A 80 25.65 13.47 -32.39
CA ASN A 80 25.27 12.12 -32.82
C ASN A 80 24.04 12.16 -33.75
N ASP A 81 24.01 13.09 -34.71
CA ASP A 81 22.95 13.24 -35.69
C ASP A 81 21.53 13.36 -35.06
N GLY A 82 21.44 13.93 -33.88
CA GLY A 82 20.19 14.09 -33.13
C GLY A 82 19.70 12.82 -32.43
N ARG A 83 20.45 11.74 -32.44
CA ARG A 83 20.10 10.50 -31.74
C ARG A 83 20.32 10.65 -30.25
N ARG A 84 19.27 10.43 -29.48
CA ARG A 84 19.28 10.44 -28.03
C ARG A 84 19.65 9.05 -27.50
N ILE A 85 20.53 9.03 -26.49
CA ILE A 85 20.96 7.81 -25.78
C ILE A 85 20.73 7.99 -24.27
N GLY A 86 20.74 6.89 -23.52
CA GLY A 86 20.60 6.92 -22.06
C GLY A 86 21.86 7.39 -21.35
N GLY A 87 23.01 6.99 -21.85
CA GLY A 87 24.30 7.36 -21.30
C GLY A 87 25.44 7.07 -22.28
N ILE A 88 26.68 7.31 -21.83
CA ILE A 88 27.91 7.04 -22.57
C ILE A 88 29.09 6.89 -21.61
N ALA A 89 29.91 5.87 -21.82
CA ALA A 89 31.15 5.64 -21.08
C ALA A 89 32.29 5.16 -22.00
N LEU A 90 33.52 5.22 -21.48
CA LEU A 90 34.68 4.58 -22.09
C LEU A 90 34.84 3.18 -21.50
N LEU A 91 35.24 2.24 -22.36
CA LEU A 91 35.52 0.87 -21.96
C LEU A 91 36.84 0.77 -21.21
N ASN A 92 36.88 -0.06 -20.15
CA ASN A 92 38.10 -0.49 -19.45
C ASN A 92 38.94 0.66 -18.86
N VAL A 93 38.30 1.64 -18.25
CA VAL A 93 38.95 2.81 -17.67
C VAL A 93 38.87 2.87 -16.14
N PHE A 94 38.23 1.94 -15.46
CA PHE A 94 38.11 1.92 -14.00
C PHE A 94 39.45 1.95 -13.26
N THR A 95 40.46 1.29 -13.80
CA THR A 95 41.83 1.25 -13.24
C THR A 95 42.80 2.22 -13.95
N SER A 96 42.27 3.24 -14.64
CA SER A 96 43.09 4.19 -15.40
C SER A 96 43.84 5.14 -14.47
N SER A 97 45.04 5.57 -14.93
CA SER A 97 45.78 6.64 -14.29
C SER A 97 45.27 8.05 -14.62
N THR A 98 44.20 8.13 -15.43
CA THR A 98 43.54 9.35 -15.85
C THR A 98 42.06 9.25 -15.46
N ASP A 99 41.48 10.32 -14.92
CA ASP A 99 40.04 10.40 -14.65
C ASP A 99 39.22 10.38 -15.96
N HIS A 100 38.30 9.48 -16.05
CA HIS A 100 37.38 9.28 -17.15
C HIS A 100 35.95 9.22 -16.63
N ALA A 101 35.19 10.34 -16.75
CA ALA A 101 33.80 10.32 -16.37
C ALA A 101 32.92 9.57 -17.40
N SER A 102 31.98 8.77 -16.93
CA SER A 102 30.81 8.36 -17.68
C SER A 102 29.67 9.37 -17.51
N PHE A 103 28.70 9.39 -18.43
CA PHE A 103 27.59 10.33 -18.41
C PHE A 103 26.27 9.59 -18.57
N VAL A 104 25.26 10.05 -17.83
CA VAL A 104 23.87 9.59 -17.91
C VAL A 104 22.99 10.78 -18.22
N PHE A 105 22.21 10.70 -19.30
CA PHE A 105 21.33 11.77 -19.78
C PHE A 105 19.92 11.58 -19.22
N ALA A 106 19.69 12.05 -18.01
CA ALA A 106 18.46 11.79 -17.26
C ALA A 106 17.18 12.24 -18.01
N SER A 107 17.24 13.31 -18.78
CA SER A 107 16.10 13.79 -19.58
C SER A 107 15.64 12.76 -20.65
N ASN A 108 16.51 11.86 -21.09
CA ASN A 108 16.22 10.79 -22.06
C ASN A 108 15.68 9.51 -21.39
N LEU A 109 15.75 9.40 -20.08
CA LEU A 109 15.43 8.22 -19.27
C LEU A 109 14.13 8.43 -18.51
N GLY A 110 13.00 8.31 -19.20
CA GLY A 110 11.68 8.51 -18.59
C GLY A 110 11.49 9.90 -17.97
N ARG A 111 12.19 10.94 -18.48
CA ARG A 111 12.25 12.29 -17.91
C ARG A 111 12.88 12.33 -16.51
N GLY A 112 13.97 11.61 -16.31
CA GLY A 112 14.68 11.56 -15.05
C GLY A 112 14.10 10.57 -14.03
N GLN A 113 13.35 9.54 -14.48
CA GLN A 113 12.81 8.52 -13.60
C GLN A 113 13.96 7.78 -12.88
N ALA A 114 13.94 7.77 -11.55
CA ALA A 114 15.07 7.32 -10.73
C ALA A 114 15.58 5.92 -11.09
N LYS A 115 14.69 4.92 -11.27
CA LYS A 115 15.10 3.57 -11.68
C LYS A 115 15.80 3.55 -13.04
N TYR A 116 15.26 4.27 -14.04
CA TYR A 116 15.86 4.29 -15.39
C TYR A 116 17.23 4.96 -15.39
N VAL A 117 17.37 6.02 -14.58
CA VAL A 117 18.64 6.71 -14.39
C VAL A 117 19.64 5.83 -13.65
N ALA A 118 19.20 5.05 -12.66
CA ALA A 118 20.03 4.09 -11.95
C ALA A 118 20.50 2.95 -12.85
N ASP A 119 19.57 2.32 -13.62
CA ASP A 119 19.92 1.27 -14.59
C ASP A 119 20.97 1.77 -15.58
N ALA A 120 20.82 3.00 -16.10
CA ALA A 120 21.80 3.58 -16.98
C ALA A 120 23.12 3.91 -16.26
N ALA A 121 23.08 4.35 -15.00
CA ALA A 121 24.28 4.65 -14.24
C ALA A 121 25.10 3.38 -13.96
N SER A 122 24.45 2.28 -13.59
CA SER A 122 25.11 0.97 -13.43
C SER A 122 25.65 0.43 -14.75
N HIS A 123 24.91 0.59 -15.85
CA HIS A 123 25.33 0.22 -17.20
C HIS A 123 26.61 0.98 -17.63
N GLU A 124 26.60 2.30 -17.53
CA GLU A 124 27.75 3.13 -17.94
C GLU A 124 28.97 2.92 -17.03
N ALA A 125 28.75 2.72 -15.73
CA ALA A 125 29.81 2.31 -14.82
C ALA A 125 30.34 0.90 -15.19
N GLY A 126 29.48 -0.04 -15.59
CA GLY A 126 29.84 -1.37 -16.08
C GLY A 126 30.81 -1.34 -17.27
N HIS A 127 30.62 -0.42 -18.22
CA HIS A 127 31.59 -0.21 -19.31
C HIS A 127 32.99 0.15 -18.81
N THR A 128 33.10 0.90 -17.71
CA THR A 128 34.42 1.24 -17.14
C THR A 128 35.15 0.00 -16.61
N PHE A 129 34.42 -1.06 -16.20
CA PHE A 129 34.93 -2.38 -15.87
C PHE A 129 35.14 -3.28 -17.09
N SER A 130 34.98 -2.78 -18.32
CA SER A 130 35.15 -3.52 -19.60
C SER A 130 33.97 -4.43 -19.96
N LEU A 131 32.78 -4.19 -19.44
CA LEU A 131 31.59 -4.91 -19.88
C LEU A 131 31.13 -4.42 -21.24
N LEU A 132 30.66 -5.35 -22.09
CA LEU A 132 30.03 -5.07 -23.37
C LEU A 132 28.52 -5.18 -23.25
N HIS A 133 27.80 -4.75 -24.30
CA HIS A 133 26.34 -4.82 -24.28
C HIS A 133 25.80 -6.24 -24.29
N ASP A 134 24.79 -6.48 -23.52
CA ASP A 134 23.93 -7.65 -23.57
C ASP A 134 22.83 -7.45 -24.63
N GLY A 135 22.90 -8.20 -25.69
CA GLY A 135 21.96 -8.16 -26.81
C GLY A 135 21.53 -9.55 -27.26
N THR A 136 20.87 -9.58 -28.42
CA THR A 136 20.51 -10.81 -29.14
C THR A 136 21.02 -10.71 -30.57
N ALA A 137 20.79 -11.72 -31.39
CA ALA A 137 21.15 -11.69 -32.82
C ALA A 137 20.46 -10.54 -33.58
N THR A 138 19.35 -10.01 -33.07
CA THR A 138 18.53 -8.96 -33.71
C THR A 138 18.54 -7.64 -32.96
N ASP A 139 18.88 -7.64 -31.68
CA ASP A 139 18.87 -6.49 -30.81
C ASP A 139 20.23 -6.27 -30.18
N SER A 140 20.82 -5.08 -30.38
CA SER A 140 22.10 -4.72 -29.75
C SER A 140 22.00 -4.52 -28.23
N TYR A 141 20.79 -4.28 -27.72
CA TYR A 141 20.49 -4.09 -26.29
C TYR A 141 19.27 -4.90 -25.95
N TYR A 142 19.42 -5.97 -25.20
CA TYR A 142 18.30 -6.79 -24.79
C TYR A 142 17.43 -6.09 -23.75
N GLY A 143 16.15 -5.88 -24.07
CA GLY A 143 15.19 -5.23 -23.18
C GLY A 143 14.66 -6.13 -22.06
N GLY A 144 15.18 -7.36 -21.94
CA GLY A 144 14.71 -8.33 -20.96
C GLY A 144 13.39 -9.00 -21.31
N HIS A 145 12.95 -9.94 -20.47
CA HIS A 145 11.68 -10.68 -20.60
C HIS A 145 11.01 -10.81 -19.21
N ALA A 146 9.72 -11.09 -19.19
CA ALA A 146 8.94 -11.18 -17.96
C ALA A 146 9.25 -10.00 -17.00
N SER A 147 9.75 -10.25 -15.81
CA SER A 147 10.15 -9.26 -14.82
C SER A 147 11.64 -8.91 -14.83
N TRP A 148 12.47 -9.58 -15.64
CA TRP A 148 13.91 -9.52 -15.60
C TRP A 148 14.56 -8.96 -16.87
N GLY A 149 15.70 -8.31 -16.70
CA GLY A 149 16.59 -7.95 -17.78
C GLY A 149 18.02 -7.68 -17.32
N PRO A 150 19.04 -7.84 -18.21
CA PRO A 150 20.43 -7.65 -17.86
C PRO A 150 20.78 -6.15 -17.79
N ILE A 151 21.63 -5.76 -16.82
CA ILE A 151 22.08 -4.36 -16.65
C ILE A 151 22.77 -3.86 -17.92
N MET A 152 23.59 -4.68 -18.57
CA MET A 152 24.28 -4.29 -19.80
C MET A 152 23.39 -4.33 -21.07
N GLY A 153 22.08 -4.56 -20.91
CA GLY A 153 21.05 -4.42 -21.92
C GLY A 153 20.34 -3.06 -21.85
N ALA A 154 19.00 -3.07 -22.09
CA ALA A 154 18.13 -1.91 -21.91
C ALA A 154 16.89 -2.26 -21.06
N PRO A 155 17.06 -2.69 -19.81
CA PRO A 155 16.01 -3.31 -19.00
C PRO A 155 15.11 -2.30 -18.28
N TYR A 156 15.03 -1.06 -18.70
CA TYR A 156 14.39 0.06 -18.00
C TYR A 156 12.97 -0.24 -17.48
N SER A 157 12.20 -1.02 -18.25
CA SER A 157 10.81 -1.38 -17.88
C SER A 157 10.72 -2.66 -17.02
N ARG A 158 11.84 -3.29 -16.68
CA ARG A 158 11.87 -4.54 -15.90
C ARG A 158 11.92 -4.25 -14.42
N SER A 159 11.30 -5.13 -13.63
CA SER A 159 11.25 -4.98 -12.17
C SER A 159 12.54 -5.42 -11.49
N VAL A 160 13.30 -6.33 -12.10
CA VAL A 160 14.57 -6.86 -11.64
C VAL A 160 15.59 -6.65 -12.72
N THR A 161 16.71 -6.04 -12.38
CA THR A 161 17.87 -5.85 -13.27
C THR A 161 19.08 -6.46 -12.60
N GLN A 162 19.84 -7.28 -13.33
CA GLN A 162 20.96 -8.05 -12.77
C GLN A 162 22.13 -8.08 -13.74
N TRP A 163 23.33 -8.32 -13.21
CA TRP A 163 24.49 -8.70 -14.00
C TRP A 163 24.23 -10.04 -14.68
N SER A 164 24.80 -10.25 -15.86
CA SER A 164 24.52 -11.36 -16.73
C SER A 164 25.80 -12.14 -17.09
N ASN A 165 25.63 -13.38 -17.52
CA ASN A 165 26.65 -14.17 -18.24
C ASN A 165 26.01 -14.82 -19.48
N GLY A 166 25.00 -14.17 -20.06
CA GLY A 166 24.33 -14.63 -21.26
C GLY A 166 23.28 -15.74 -21.02
N GLN A 167 22.82 -15.96 -19.82
CA GLN A 167 21.80 -16.99 -19.50
C GLN A 167 20.37 -16.49 -19.77
N TYR A 168 20.13 -16.01 -20.98
CA TYR A 168 18.80 -15.60 -21.46
C TYR A 168 18.61 -16.00 -22.92
N PRO A 169 17.37 -16.11 -23.43
CA PRO A 169 17.12 -16.60 -24.77
C PRO A 169 17.76 -15.73 -25.87
N GLY A 170 18.56 -16.35 -26.72
CA GLY A 170 19.18 -15.69 -27.87
C GLY A 170 20.31 -14.73 -27.54
N ALA A 171 20.94 -14.84 -26.37
CA ALA A 171 22.06 -14.02 -25.97
C ALA A 171 23.18 -14.02 -27.01
N ASN A 172 23.68 -12.83 -27.36
CA ASN A 172 24.83 -12.65 -28.26
C ASN A 172 26.11 -12.33 -27.48
N ASN A 173 26.02 -12.02 -26.20
CA ASN A 173 27.10 -11.82 -25.25
C ASN A 173 27.01 -12.88 -24.14
N THR A 174 28.12 -13.55 -23.86
CA THR A 174 28.23 -14.58 -22.81
C THR A 174 29.41 -14.29 -21.90
N GLU A 175 29.83 -13.02 -21.81
CA GLU A 175 30.87 -12.64 -20.86
C GLU A 175 30.34 -12.77 -19.43
N ASP A 176 31.22 -13.08 -18.50
CA ASP A 176 30.91 -13.14 -17.09
C ASP A 176 31.10 -11.76 -16.50
N ASP A 177 29.95 -11.05 -16.28
CA ASP A 177 29.95 -9.67 -15.77
C ASP A 177 30.54 -9.60 -14.37
N LEU A 178 30.20 -10.56 -13.50
CA LEU A 178 30.66 -10.59 -12.11
C LEU A 178 32.18 -10.78 -12.05
N ASP A 179 32.71 -11.71 -12.85
CA ASP A 179 34.16 -11.93 -12.93
C ASP A 179 34.91 -10.69 -13.46
N LYS A 180 34.38 -9.99 -14.45
CA LYS A 180 35.00 -8.78 -15.00
C LYS A 180 34.99 -7.60 -14.02
N ILE A 181 33.90 -7.39 -13.30
CA ILE A 181 33.83 -6.37 -12.26
C ILE A 181 34.76 -6.75 -11.11
N GLY A 182 34.68 -8.01 -10.63
CA GLY A 182 35.50 -8.51 -9.53
C GLY A 182 36.98 -8.47 -9.81
N ALA A 183 37.42 -8.71 -11.07
CA ALA A 183 38.82 -8.63 -11.47
C ALA A 183 39.43 -7.20 -11.37
N ARG A 184 38.58 -6.14 -11.35
CA ARG A 184 39.03 -4.74 -11.32
C ARG A 184 38.69 -4.02 -10.03
N GLY A 185 37.50 -4.28 -9.47
CA GLY A 185 37.00 -3.68 -8.24
C GLY A 185 37.18 -4.56 -6.99
N GLY A 186 37.51 -5.85 -7.19
CA GLY A 186 37.54 -6.84 -6.10
C GLY A 186 36.14 -7.35 -5.76
N PHE A 187 36.06 -8.57 -5.23
CA PHE A 187 34.85 -9.04 -4.57
C PHE A 187 34.87 -8.63 -3.08
N ARG A 188 33.72 -8.31 -2.53
CA ARG A 188 33.59 -8.12 -1.10
C ARG A 188 33.93 -9.43 -0.39
N SER A 189 34.61 -9.33 0.76
CA SER A 189 34.82 -10.51 1.61
C SER A 189 33.48 -11.02 2.13
N ASP A 190 33.32 -12.36 2.15
CA ASP A 190 32.17 -13.02 2.77
C ASP A 190 32.00 -12.51 4.22
N ASP A 191 30.82 -11.99 4.55
CA ASP A 191 30.52 -11.35 5.84
C ASP A 191 29.90 -12.33 6.85
N HIS A 192 29.37 -13.48 6.38
CA HIS A 192 28.81 -14.54 7.21
C HIS A 192 29.18 -15.92 6.68
N ALA A 193 29.44 -16.87 7.58
CA ALA A 193 29.85 -18.21 7.19
C ALA A 193 28.74 -18.97 6.47
N ASN A 194 29.10 -19.72 5.42
CA ASN A 194 28.21 -20.56 4.62
C ASN A 194 27.60 -21.77 5.35
N ALA A 195 28.05 -22.08 6.55
CA ALA A 195 27.64 -23.27 7.29
C ALA A 195 27.40 -22.97 8.77
N SER A 196 26.71 -23.89 9.45
CA SER A 196 26.45 -23.79 10.90
C SER A 196 27.73 -23.72 11.74
N VAL A 197 28.83 -24.28 11.25
CA VAL A 197 30.17 -24.08 11.82
C VAL A 197 30.68 -22.72 11.39
N GLY A 198 30.87 -21.83 12.37
CA GLY A 198 31.22 -20.44 12.08
C GLY A 198 30.02 -19.46 11.98
N ALA A 199 28.79 -19.97 12.08
CA ALA A 199 27.57 -19.17 11.99
C ALA A 199 27.61 -17.95 12.93
N THR A 200 27.29 -16.78 12.41
CA THR A 200 27.24 -15.52 13.15
C THR A 200 26.17 -15.57 14.22
N ALA A 201 26.54 -15.37 15.49
CA ALA A 201 25.59 -15.35 16.58
C ALA A 201 24.77 -14.04 16.56
N VAL A 202 23.46 -14.16 16.58
CA VAL A 202 22.51 -13.03 16.59
C VAL A 202 21.54 -13.13 17.74
N SER A 203 21.17 -11.98 18.27
CA SER A 203 20.10 -11.81 19.25
C SER A 203 18.93 -11.04 18.63
N ALA A 204 17.87 -10.80 19.41
CA ALA A 204 16.78 -9.93 18.98
C ALA A 204 17.32 -8.57 18.50
N GLY A 205 16.86 -8.14 17.32
CA GLY A 205 17.34 -6.95 16.63
C GLY A 205 17.36 -7.12 15.11
N THR A 206 17.93 -6.12 14.44
CA THR A 206 18.13 -6.13 12.99
C THR A 206 19.62 -6.28 12.68
N HIS A 207 19.92 -7.20 11.80
CA HIS A 207 21.25 -7.53 11.29
C HIS A 207 21.24 -7.36 9.77
N SER A 208 22.39 -7.13 9.16
CA SER A 208 22.53 -7.03 7.71
C SER A 208 23.45 -8.12 7.20
N GLY A 209 23.30 -8.50 5.95
CA GLY A 209 24.22 -9.38 5.23
C GLY A 209 24.21 -9.08 3.74
N VAL A 210 25.17 -9.64 3.02
CA VAL A 210 25.32 -9.49 1.58
C VAL A 210 25.62 -10.87 0.97
N ILE A 211 24.74 -11.35 0.13
CA ILE A 211 25.05 -12.50 -0.74
C ILE A 211 26.01 -12.01 -1.82
N GLY A 212 27.29 -12.35 -1.68
CA GLY A 212 28.39 -11.75 -2.43
C GLY A 212 28.78 -12.50 -3.70
N VAL A 213 28.59 -13.82 -3.75
CA VAL A 213 28.97 -14.67 -4.89
C VAL A 213 27.94 -15.78 -5.10
N GLY A 214 27.98 -16.39 -6.28
CA GLY A 214 27.11 -17.53 -6.57
C GLY A 214 27.36 -18.71 -5.62
N GLY A 215 26.33 -19.18 -4.94
CA GLY A 215 26.40 -20.25 -3.94
C GLY A 215 26.74 -19.80 -2.52
N ASP A 216 26.87 -18.51 -2.29
CA ASP A 216 26.99 -17.90 -0.98
C ASP A 216 25.71 -18.13 -0.16
N VAL A 217 25.88 -18.49 1.13
CA VAL A 217 24.80 -18.81 2.06
C VAL A 217 25.13 -18.23 3.44
N ASP A 218 24.61 -17.10 3.75
CA ASP A 218 24.81 -16.50 5.07
C ASP A 218 24.09 -17.29 6.16
N THR A 219 24.87 -17.79 7.12
CA THR A 219 24.33 -18.60 8.23
C THR A 219 24.47 -17.86 9.56
N PHE A 220 23.35 -17.69 10.21
CA PHE A 220 23.23 -17.10 11.55
C PHE A 220 22.81 -18.16 12.58
N ARG A 221 23.22 -17.96 13.82
CA ARG A 221 22.79 -18.78 14.96
C ARG A 221 22.04 -17.92 15.94
N ALA A 222 20.81 -18.34 16.26
CA ALA A 222 19.96 -17.69 17.25
C ALA A 222 19.43 -18.71 18.27
N ALA A 223 18.88 -18.20 19.36
CA ALA A 223 18.20 -19.03 20.37
C ALA A 223 16.93 -18.31 20.84
N SER A 224 15.88 -19.09 21.10
CA SER A 224 14.65 -18.57 21.66
C SER A 224 14.86 -18.14 23.13
N ALA A 225 14.43 -16.92 23.49
CA ALA A 225 14.55 -16.36 24.83
C ALA A 225 13.37 -16.71 25.77
N GLY A 226 12.78 -17.90 25.60
CA GLY A 226 11.67 -18.40 26.43
C GLY A 226 10.27 -18.23 25.82
N GLY A 227 10.16 -17.55 24.66
CA GLY A 227 8.98 -17.48 23.81
C GLY A 227 9.30 -17.89 22.38
N ASP A 228 8.31 -17.88 21.51
CA ASP A 228 8.53 -18.10 20.09
C ASP A 228 9.40 -16.98 19.51
N THR A 229 10.17 -17.26 18.45
CA THR A 229 11.05 -16.28 17.82
C THR A 229 10.62 -16.06 16.37
N ARG A 230 10.31 -14.82 16.01
CA ARG A 230 10.03 -14.46 14.60
C ARG A 230 11.31 -14.08 13.91
N ILE A 231 11.52 -14.70 12.75
CA ILE A 231 12.62 -14.41 11.84
C ILE A 231 12.01 -13.75 10.60
N THR A 232 12.58 -12.60 10.18
CA THR A 232 12.16 -11.90 8.96
C THR A 232 13.40 -11.49 8.17
N VAL A 233 13.41 -11.79 6.86
CA VAL A 233 14.43 -11.34 5.91
C VAL A 233 13.76 -10.42 4.88
N THR A 234 14.34 -9.25 4.66
CA THR A 234 13.79 -8.25 3.73
C THR A 234 14.87 -7.70 2.80
N ALA A 235 14.46 -7.33 1.59
CA ALA A 235 15.29 -6.53 0.71
C ALA A 235 15.48 -5.12 1.27
N PRO A 236 16.67 -4.49 1.11
CA PRO A 236 16.92 -3.11 1.57
C PRO A 236 16.27 -2.08 0.65
N VAL A 237 16.05 -2.42 -0.63
CA VAL A 237 15.44 -1.58 -1.67
C VAL A 237 14.28 -2.31 -2.35
N PRO A 238 13.30 -1.58 -2.93
CA PRO A 238 12.10 -2.19 -3.50
C PRO A 238 12.35 -3.14 -4.68
N ALA A 239 13.32 -2.82 -5.53
CA ALA A 239 13.76 -3.66 -6.65
C ALA A 239 15.23 -4.01 -6.44
N THR A 240 15.48 -5.08 -5.73
CA THR A 240 16.83 -5.59 -5.45
C THR A 240 17.22 -6.65 -6.48
N ASN A 241 18.52 -6.76 -6.73
CA ASN A 241 19.09 -7.86 -7.54
C ASN A 241 18.95 -9.20 -6.83
N LEU A 242 19.04 -9.20 -5.51
CA LEU A 242 18.89 -10.42 -4.72
C LEU A 242 17.44 -10.87 -4.66
N LEU A 243 17.19 -12.09 -5.06
CA LEU A 243 16.00 -12.85 -4.70
C LEU A 243 16.41 -13.94 -3.70
N ALA A 244 16.01 -13.79 -2.44
CA ALA A 244 16.50 -14.63 -1.36
C ALA A 244 15.53 -15.75 -0.98
N ARG A 245 16.08 -16.87 -0.47
CA ARG A 245 15.38 -17.89 0.30
C ARG A 245 15.78 -17.79 1.76
N LEU A 246 14.81 -17.94 2.65
CA LEU A 246 15.01 -18.07 4.09
C LEU A 246 14.84 -19.55 4.48
N THR A 247 15.88 -20.18 5.04
CA THR A 247 15.80 -21.52 5.60
C THR A 247 16.15 -21.48 7.07
N VAL A 248 15.33 -22.13 7.92
CA VAL A 248 15.60 -22.28 9.36
C VAL A 248 15.79 -23.75 9.69
N ARG A 249 16.85 -24.06 10.45
CA ARG A 249 17.17 -25.44 10.87
C ARG A 249 17.31 -25.54 12.37
N ASP A 250 16.90 -26.66 12.92
CA ASP A 250 17.11 -26.98 14.34
C ASP A 250 18.60 -27.28 14.65
N SER A 251 18.92 -27.53 15.90
CA SER A 251 20.27 -27.91 16.36
C SER A 251 20.78 -29.23 15.80
N GLY A 252 19.90 -30.08 15.29
CA GLY A 252 20.21 -31.35 14.60
C GLY A 252 20.44 -31.15 13.09
N GLY A 253 20.28 -29.95 12.55
CA GLY A 253 20.39 -29.63 11.12
C GLY A 253 19.14 -29.90 10.28
N ASN A 254 18.02 -30.33 10.89
CA ASN A 254 16.77 -30.57 10.16
C ASN A 254 16.11 -29.26 9.81
N VAL A 255 15.55 -29.14 8.59
CA VAL A 255 14.79 -27.98 8.15
C VAL A 255 13.47 -27.93 8.91
N ILE A 256 13.24 -26.86 9.64
CA ILE A 256 11.98 -26.57 10.35
C ILE A 256 11.12 -25.53 9.64
N ALA A 257 11.72 -24.69 8.79
CA ALA A 257 11.02 -23.78 7.91
C ALA A 257 11.87 -23.48 6.67
N GLU A 258 11.22 -23.39 5.52
CA GLU A 258 11.79 -22.87 4.28
C GLU A 258 10.76 -21.93 3.66
N VAL A 259 11.18 -20.71 3.32
CA VAL A 259 10.30 -19.64 2.82
C VAL A 259 10.94 -19.03 1.58
N ASP A 260 10.26 -19.17 0.45
CA ASP A 260 10.57 -18.51 -0.81
C ASP A 260 9.73 -17.24 -0.98
N PRO A 261 10.21 -16.24 -1.72
CA PRO A 261 9.44 -15.05 -2.00
C PRO A 261 8.23 -15.37 -2.89
N ALA A 262 7.09 -14.73 -2.60
CA ALA A 262 5.88 -14.85 -3.42
C ALA A 262 5.94 -13.97 -4.68
N ALA A 263 6.88 -13.02 -4.75
CA ALA A 263 7.08 -12.10 -5.87
C ALA A 263 8.55 -11.69 -5.95
N VAL A 264 9.00 -11.30 -7.13
CA VAL A 264 10.42 -10.95 -7.40
C VAL A 264 10.84 -9.59 -6.81
N THR A 265 9.90 -8.72 -6.45
CA THR A 265 10.19 -7.39 -5.90
C THR A 265 9.47 -7.17 -4.58
N GLY A 266 10.07 -6.33 -3.72
CA GLY A 266 9.49 -5.97 -2.44
C GLY A 266 9.26 -7.17 -1.52
N TRP A 267 10.03 -8.24 -1.69
CA TRP A 267 9.85 -9.48 -0.93
C TRP A 267 10.20 -9.30 0.55
N SER A 268 9.46 -10.00 1.36
CA SER A 268 9.68 -10.13 2.80
C SER A 268 9.38 -11.57 3.20
N LEU A 269 10.42 -12.28 3.64
CA LEU A 269 10.34 -13.68 4.05
C LEU A 269 10.19 -13.71 5.56
N SER A 270 9.19 -14.41 6.09
CA SER A 270 9.01 -14.46 7.54
C SER A 270 8.53 -15.83 7.99
N THR A 271 9.08 -16.30 9.11
CA THR A 271 8.64 -17.50 9.81
C THR A 271 8.68 -17.31 11.31
N VAL A 272 8.00 -18.17 12.05
CA VAL A 272 8.05 -18.20 13.51
C VAL A 272 8.64 -19.54 13.95
N VAL A 273 9.71 -19.48 14.72
CA VAL A 273 10.39 -20.62 15.32
C VAL A 273 9.80 -20.84 16.73
N PRO A 274 9.20 -22.00 17.02
CA PRO A 274 8.64 -22.28 18.33
C PRO A 274 9.71 -22.28 19.43
N ALA A 275 9.37 -21.81 20.62
CA ALA A 275 10.26 -21.78 21.80
C ALA A 275 10.86 -23.15 22.12
N SER A 276 10.13 -24.24 21.84
CA SER A 276 10.57 -25.63 22.07
C SER A 276 11.79 -26.05 21.23
N VAL A 277 12.11 -25.33 20.15
CA VAL A 277 13.28 -25.60 19.30
C VAL A 277 14.58 -25.23 20.03
N GLY A 278 14.55 -24.21 20.89
CA GLY A 278 15.72 -23.73 21.60
C GLY A 278 16.70 -22.99 20.69
N THR A 279 17.86 -23.60 20.40
CA THR A 279 18.86 -23.05 19.48
C THR A 279 18.59 -23.50 18.06
N PHE A 280 18.71 -22.61 17.10
CA PHE A 280 18.49 -22.85 15.68
C PHE A 280 19.44 -22.02 14.81
N THR A 281 19.57 -22.41 13.52
CA THR A 281 20.28 -21.61 12.52
C THR A 281 19.31 -21.07 11.50
N VAL A 282 19.62 -19.86 11.03
CA VAL A 282 18.93 -19.14 9.95
C VAL A 282 19.88 -19.02 8.78
N GLN A 283 19.46 -19.44 7.60
CA GLN A 283 20.23 -19.34 6.36
C GLN A 283 19.50 -18.44 5.37
N VAL A 284 20.28 -17.57 4.72
CA VAL A 284 19.84 -16.71 3.61
C VAL A 284 20.68 -17.03 2.40
N ALA A 285 20.05 -17.29 1.26
CA ALA A 285 20.75 -17.64 0.02
C ALA A 285 20.04 -17.04 -1.19
N GLY A 286 20.78 -16.64 -2.22
CA GLY A 286 20.22 -16.21 -3.50
C GLY A 286 19.64 -17.39 -4.28
N ILE A 287 18.48 -17.18 -4.92
CA ILE A 287 17.78 -18.21 -5.71
C ILE A 287 17.40 -17.72 -7.11
N ALA A 288 17.12 -18.68 -7.99
CA ALA A 288 16.50 -18.44 -9.29
C ALA A 288 15.00 -18.16 -9.15
N TRP A 289 14.42 -17.50 -10.14
CA TRP A 289 12.97 -17.33 -10.29
C TRP A 289 12.50 -17.98 -11.58
N LEU A 290 11.66 -19.00 -11.49
CA LEU A 290 11.18 -19.78 -12.65
C LEU A 290 12.33 -20.36 -13.49
N THR A 291 12.30 -20.21 -14.81
CA THR A 291 13.32 -20.67 -15.74
C THR A 291 14.02 -19.50 -16.42
N SER A 292 15.13 -19.74 -17.11
CA SER A 292 15.84 -18.73 -17.91
C SER A 292 14.97 -18.04 -18.96
N ASP A 293 13.89 -18.68 -19.41
CA ASP A 293 13.01 -18.17 -20.48
C ASP A 293 11.81 -17.40 -19.95
N THR A 294 11.39 -17.67 -18.70
CA THR A 294 10.19 -17.10 -18.09
C THR A 294 10.49 -16.31 -16.81
N GLY A 295 11.75 -16.33 -16.36
CA GLY A 295 12.24 -15.66 -15.17
C GLY A 295 13.72 -15.38 -15.28
N PHE A 296 14.52 -15.82 -14.29
CA PHE A 296 15.98 -15.66 -14.28
C PHE A 296 16.66 -16.73 -13.42
N VAL A 297 17.93 -16.99 -13.70
CA VAL A 297 18.79 -17.92 -12.95
C VAL A 297 19.37 -17.27 -11.69
N ALA A 298 19.91 -18.06 -10.79
CA ALA A 298 20.49 -17.56 -9.53
C ALA A 298 21.81 -16.77 -9.70
N TYR A 299 22.41 -16.76 -10.88
CA TYR A 299 23.71 -16.13 -11.14
C TYR A 299 23.77 -14.67 -10.66
N GLY A 300 22.82 -13.83 -11.08
CA GLY A 300 22.73 -12.42 -10.70
C GLY A 300 21.93 -12.18 -9.42
N SER A 301 21.47 -13.22 -8.73
CA SER A 301 20.67 -13.11 -7.51
C SER A 301 21.55 -12.86 -6.29
N LEU A 302 22.25 -11.74 -6.30
CA LEU A 302 23.23 -11.29 -5.33
C LEU A 302 22.83 -9.91 -4.80
N GLY A 303 23.32 -9.54 -3.61
CA GLY A 303 23.05 -8.22 -3.04
C GLY A 303 22.79 -8.24 -1.55
N ALA A 304 22.48 -7.07 -1.03
CA ALA A 304 22.27 -6.86 0.40
C ALA A 304 20.86 -7.30 0.87
N TYR A 305 20.77 -7.67 2.14
CA TYR A 305 19.49 -7.94 2.80
C TYR A 305 19.52 -7.51 4.28
N ARG A 306 18.37 -7.53 4.92
CA ARG A 306 18.21 -7.32 6.36
C ARG A 306 17.54 -8.52 7.00
N LEU A 307 18.17 -9.04 8.05
CA LEU A 307 17.64 -10.09 8.92
C LEU A 307 17.14 -9.45 10.21
N THR A 308 15.87 -9.64 10.54
CA THR A 308 15.28 -9.16 11.80
C THR A 308 14.86 -10.37 12.65
N VAL A 309 15.32 -10.39 13.88
CA VAL A 309 15.03 -11.41 14.90
C VAL A 309 14.19 -10.75 15.99
N VAL A 310 13.02 -11.28 16.30
CA VAL A 310 12.11 -10.75 17.32
C VAL A 310 11.64 -11.87 18.23
N ASP A 311 11.95 -11.75 19.52
CA ASP A 311 11.40 -12.65 20.53
C ASP A 311 9.94 -12.26 20.82
N LEU A 312 9.05 -13.23 20.67
CA LEU A 312 7.64 -13.08 20.97
C LEU A 312 7.38 -13.40 22.45
N PRO A 313 6.42 -12.73 23.10
CA PRO A 313 6.06 -13.05 24.48
C PRO A 313 5.68 -14.53 24.60
N ALA A 314 6.14 -15.19 25.68
CA ALA A 314 5.69 -16.54 26.00
C ALA A 314 4.15 -16.55 26.15
N ALA A 315 3.49 -17.51 25.54
CA ALA A 315 2.05 -17.69 25.70
C ALA A 315 1.73 -17.83 27.20
N SER A 316 0.96 -16.89 27.76
CA SER A 316 0.50 -17.00 29.13
C SER A 316 -0.39 -18.22 29.26
N THR A 317 0.13 -19.33 29.76
CA THR A 317 -0.68 -20.46 30.20
C THR A 317 -1.43 -20.03 31.45
N THR A 318 -2.60 -19.48 31.30
CA THR A 318 -3.59 -19.42 32.39
C THR A 318 -4.03 -20.86 32.66
N THR A 319 -3.36 -21.48 33.60
CA THR A 319 -3.84 -22.73 34.23
C THR A 319 -5.13 -22.36 34.97
N SER A 320 -6.27 -22.56 34.34
CA SER A 320 -7.55 -22.60 35.05
C SER A 320 -7.52 -23.84 35.95
N SER A 321 -7.15 -23.63 37.19
CA SER A 321 -7.40 -24.64 38.26
C SER A 321 -8.91 -24.72 38.48
N THR A 322 -9.58 -25.59 37.77
CA THR A 322 -10.93 -26.00 38.06
C THR A 322 -10.87 -26.89 39.33
N THR A 323 -11.13 -26.23 40.46
CA THR A 323 -11.45 -26.97 41.69
C THR A 323 -12.81 -27.65 41.49
N SER A 324 -12.77 -28.93 41.21
CA SER A 324 -14.00 -29.79 41.18
C SER A 324 -14.52 -29.98 42.58
N THR A 325 -15.55 -29.24 42.95
CA THR A 325 -16.35 -29.58 44.14
C THR A 325 -17.48 -30.50 43.69
N SER A 326 -17.32 -31.76 43.98
CA SER A 326 -18.34 -32.78 43.84
C SER A 326 -19.38 -32.63 44.95
N THR A 327 -20.64 -32.45 44.61
CA THR A 327 -21.78 -32.68 45.51
C THR A 327 -22.82 -33.55 44.79
N PRO A 328 -23.47 -34.49 45.47
CA PRO A 328 -24.05 -35.68 44.86
C PRO A 328 -25.47 -35.48 44.32
N ALA A 329 -25.82 -36.40 43.43
CA ALA A 329 -27.11 -36.53 42.79
C ALA A 329 -28.26 -36.80 43.79
N SER A 330 -29.45 -36.24 43.50
CA SER A 330 -30.74 -36.80 43.90
C SER A 330 -31.69 -36.73 42.72
N THR A 331 -32.08 -37.91 42.32
CA THR A 331 -33.17 -38.25 41.42
C THR A 331 -34.49 -37.82 41.99
N THR A 332 -35.45 -37.32 41.20
CA THR A 332 -36.79 -37.89 41.06
C THR A 332 -37.60 -37.19 39.96
N SER A 333 -38.24 -38.02 39.24
CA SER A 333 -39.16 -38.08 38.13
C SER A 333 -40.39 -37.12 38.13
N THR A 334 -40.85 -36.96 36.93
CA THR A 334 -42.23 -37.17 36.39
C THR A 334 -43.19 -35.97 36.23
N SER A 335 -43.51 -35.84 34.98
CA SER A 335 -44.86 -35.79 34.35
C SER A 335 -45.65 -34.50 34.20
N THR A 336 -45.88 -34.28 32.93
CA THR A 336 -47.17 -34.14 32.20
C THR A 336 -47.95 -32.82 32.27
N THR A 337 -48.10 -32.32 31.08
CA THR A 337 -49.33 -32.00 30.32
C THR A 337 -50.11 -30.74 30.59
N THR A 338 -50.38 -30.15 29.46
CA THR A 338 -51.60 -29.60 28.84
C THR A 338 -51.92 -28.12 28.96
N SER A 339 -51.86 -27.53 27.80
CA SER A 339 -52.90 -26.90 26.97
C SER A 339 -53.68 -25.68 27.51
N SER A 340 -53.77 -24.78 26.61
CA SER A 340 -54.93 -24.07 26.06
C SER A 340 -55.19 -22.62 26.47
N THR A 341 -55.18 -21.86 25.42
CA THR A 341 -56.24 -21.03 24.79
C THR A 341 -56.60 -19.65 25.38
N SER A 342 -56.40 -18.71 24.45
CA SER A 342 -57.39 -17.66 24.00
C SER A 342 -57.85 -16.58 24.96
N SER A 343 -57.73 -15.33 24.65
CA SER A 343 -58.71 -14.50 23.95
C SER A 343 -58.43 -13.00 24.12
N SER A 344 -58.36 -12.32 23.05
CA SER A 344 -58.94 -11.06 22.58
C SER A 344 -59.76 -10.21 23.55
N THR A 345 -59.55 -8.88 23.47
CA THR A 345 -60.53 -7.84 23.10
C THR A 345 -59.94 -6.45 23.35
N THR A 346 -59.79 -5.67 22.35
CA THR A 346 -60.55 -4.53 21.77
C THR A 346 -60.88 -3.33 22.65
N SER A 347 -60.56 -2.17 22.08
CA SER A 347 -61.23 -0.87 22.05
C SER A 347 -61.01 0.08 23.25
N THR A 348 -60.93 1.40 23.16
CA THR A 348 -61.27 2.43 22.17
C THR A 348 -60.84 3.80 22.70
N SER A 349 -60.53 4.70 21.76
CA SER A 349 -60.87 6.16 21.72
C SER A 349 -60.25 7.18 22.65
N ALA A 350 -59.70 8.14 21.97
CA ALA A 350 -59.38 9.52 22.32
C ALA A 350 -60.66 10.33 22.77
N PRO A 351 -60.64 11.66 23.08
CA PRO A 351 -59.87 12.71 22.42
C PRO A 351 -59.48 13.98 23.27
N VAL A 352 -58.60 14.80 22.66
CA VAL A 352 -58.63 16.30 22.53
C VAL A 352 -58.80 17.19 23.77
N THR A 353 -57.78 18.10 23.95
CA THR A 353 -57.99 19.58 23.87
C THR A 353 -56.67 20.34 24.04
N THR A 354 -56.37 21.21 23.08
CA THR A 354 -55.63 22.47 23.20
C THR A 354 -56.52 23.55 23.79
N PRO A 355 -56.00 24.71 24.31
CA PRO A 355 -55.38 25.77 23.55
C PRO A 355 -54.32 26.65 24.28
N ALA A 356 -53.42 27.18 23.55
CA ALA A 356 -53.18 28.56 23.08
C ALA A 356 -52.66 29.64 24.04
N THR A 357 -51.59 30.29 23.55
CA THR A 357 -51.18 31.73 23.55
C THR A 357 -50.68 32.33 24.87
N THR A 358 -49.55 33.00 24.88
CA THR A 358 -49.26 34.36 24.34
C THR A 358 -47.79 34.78 24.57
N SER A 359 -47.23 35.36 23.54
CA SER A 359 -46.35 36.55 23.39
C SER A 359 -45.59 37.14 24.59
N SER A 360 -44.33 37.45 24.51
CA SER A 360 -43.79 38.73 23.99
C SER A 360 -42.35 39.01 24.48
N THR A 361 -41.54 39.44 23.53
CA THR A 361 -40.57 40.55 23.54
C THR A 361 -39.51 40.70 24.65
N SER A 362 -38.25 40.66 24.32
CA SER A 362 -37.38 41.82 24.05
C SER A 362 -35.88 41.45 24.24
N SER A 363 -35.08 41.81 23.25
CA SER A 363 -33.61 41.89 23.35
C SER A 363 -33.19 42.99 24.31
N PRO A 364 -31.97 42.93 24.86
CA PRO A 364 -30.97 43.89 24.33
C PRO A 364 -29.58 43.28 24.07
N THR A 365 -28.98 43.81 23.05
CA THR A 365 -27.62 43.80 22.61
C THR A 365 -26.65 44.17 23.71
N THR A 366 -25.58 43.38 23.93
CA THR A 366 -24.37 43.91 24.55
C THR A 366 -23.16 43.27 23.87
N THR A 367 -22.43 44.11 23.22
CA THR A 367 -21.10 43.89 22.61
C THR A 367 -20.05 43.66 23.68
N VAL A 368 -19.35 42.53 23.64
CA VAL A 368 -18.14 42.30 24.40
C VAL A 368 -17.06 41.80 23.46
N ARG A 369 -15.97 42.55 23.43
CA ARG A 369 -14.69 42.37 22.74
C ARG A 369 -14.00 41.08 23.17
N PRO A 370 -13.38 40.27 22.27
CA PRO A 370 -12.66 39.07 22.67
C PRO A 370 -11.32 39.41 23.28
N THR A 371 -11.10 38.95 24.50
CA THR A 371 -9.80 38.80 25.14
C THR A 371 -9.16 37.48 24.69
N THR A 372 -7.95 37.57 24.19
CA THR A 372 -7.06 36.47 23.88
C THR A 372 -6.79 35.63 25.12
N THR A 373 -7.18 34.37 25.10
CA THR A 373 -6.67 33.36 26.01
C THR A 373 -6.03 32.22 25.23
N SER A 374 -4.86 31.90 25.71
CA SER A 374 -3.89 30.92 25.28
C SER A 374 -4.48 29.57 24.86
N SER A 375 -4.05 29.09 23.70
CA SER A 375 -4.24 27.76 23.18
C SER A 375 -3.76 26.69 24.17
N THR A 376 -4.67 25.90 24.68
CA THR A 376 -4.36 24.57 25.22
C THR A 376 -4.21 23.59 24.06
N ALA A 377 -3.09 22.88 24.05
CA ALA A 377 -2.76 21.84 23.08
C ALA A 377 -3.86 20.77 22.98
N PRO A 378 -4.03 20.13 21.81
CA PRO A 378 -4.99 19.06 21.65
C PRO A 378 -4.60 17.84 22.48
N SER A 379 -5.61 17.24 23.09
CA SER A 379 -5.53 16.01 23.89
C SER A 379 -4.82 14.90 23.11
N THR A 380 -3.69 14.46 23.63
CA THR A 380 -2.94 13.31 23.09
C THR A 380 -3.78 12.04 23.22
N THR A 381 -4.20 11.47 22.11
CA THR A 381 -4.60 10.06 22.02
C THR A 381 -3.44 9.19 22.52
N ALA A 382 -3.75 8.20 23.35
CA ALA A 382 -2.76 7.24 23.86
C ALA A 382 -1.96 6.64 22.69
N PRO A 383 -0.64 6.37 22.87
CA PRO A 383 0.18 5.79 21.81
C PRO A 383 -0.42 4.48 21.31
N PRO A 384 -0.34 4.20 20.00
CA PRO A 384 -0.89 2.97 19.42
C PRO A 384 -0.23 1.76 20.06
N THR A 385 -1.05 0.77 20.39
CA THR A 385 -0.58 -0.56 20.84
C THR A 385 0.37 -1.10 19.79
N ALA A 386 1.52 -1.64 20.18
CA ALA A 386 2.47 -2.28 19.27
C ALA A 386 1.73 -3.29 18.36
N GLY A 387 1.82 -3.09 17.04
CA GLY A 387 1.17 -3.93 16.02
C GLY A 387 -0.19 -3.46 15.48
N GLY A 388 -0.69 -2.27 15.85
CA GLY A 388 -1.93 -1.69 15.31
C GLY A 388 -3.21 -2.47 15.65
N LEU A 389 -4.37 -1.95 15.22
CA LEU A 389 -5.70 -2.53 15.46
C LEU A 389 -6.01 -3.64 14.44
N ALA A 390 -6.74 -4.68 14.87
CA ALA A 390 -7.24 -5.72 14.00
C ALA A 390 -8.70 -5.46 13.59
N LEU A 391 -9.10 -5.93 12.40
CA LEU A 391 -10.43 -5.81 11.85
C LEU A 391 -11.32 -6.96 12.34
N THR A 392 -12.57 -6.68 12.64
CA THR A 392 -13.66 -7.65 12.63
C THR A 392 -14.70 -7.21 11.61
N ALA A 393 -14.87 -7.97 10.54
CA ALA A 393 -15.93 -7.75 9.55
C ALA A 393 -17.28 -8.20 10.14
N ILE A 394 -18.30 -7.38 9.97
CA ILE A 394 -19.67 -7.68 10.41
C ILE A 394 -20.64 -7.67 9.23
N ASP A 395 -21.80 -8.29 9.42
CA ASP A 395 -22.89 -8.10 8.46
C ASP A 395 -23.25 -6.62 8.40
N PRO A 396 -23.38 -6.01 7.20
CA PRO A 396 -23.61 -4.58 7.05
C PRO A 396 -24.80 -4.09 7.89
N GLN A 397 -24.57 -3.12 8.77
CA GLN A 397 -25.54 -2.56 9.70
C GLN A 397 -25.79 -1.08 9.42
N ARG A 398 -27.06 -0.68 9.29
CA ARG A 398 -27.44 0.73 9.21
C ARG A 398 -27.54 1.33 10.60
N LEU A 399 -26.69 2.32 10.90
CA LEU A 399 -26.66 3.00 12.19
C LEU A 399 -27.37 4.36 12.18
N LEU A 400 -27.41 5.02 11.02
CA LEU A 400 -28.13 6.30 10.82
C LEU A 400 -28.83 6.27 9.48
N ASP A 401 -30.07 6.77 9.46
CA ASP A 401 -30.82 7.10 8.24
C ASP A 401 -31.79 8.27 8.54
N THR A 402 -31.40 9.47 8.13
CA THR A 402 -32.18 10.69 8.42
C THR A 402 -33.50 10.72 7.68
N ARG A 403 -33.71 9.93 6.63
CA ARG A 403 -34.97 9.82 5.90
C ARG A 403 -36.08 9.12 6.72
N SER A 404 -35.67 8.17 7.52
CA SER A 404 -36.55 7.37 8.37
C SER A 404 -36.57 7.79 9.85
N GLY A 405 -35.70 8.75 10.22
CA GLY A 405 -35.51 9.14 11.60
C GLY A 405 -34.78 8.09 12.44
N LEU A 406 -34.07 7.14 11.80
CA LEU A 406 -33.27 6.17 12.53
C LEU A 406 -32.19 6.89 13.34
N ASP A 407 -32.06 6.53 14.61
CA ASP A 407 -31.18 7.18 15.62
C ASP A 407 -31.64 8.62 15.96
N GLY A 408 -32.93 8.95 15.73
CA GLY A 408 -33.54 10.25 16.07
C GLY A 408 -33.12 11.43 15.19
N ALA A 409 -32.31 11.17 14.14
CA ALA A 409 -31.81 12.21 13.27
C ALA A 409 -32.79 12.54 12.13
N THR A 410 -32.79 13.81 11.72
CA THR A 410 -33.55 14.33 10.58
C THR A 410 -32.60 14.86 9.53
N ARG A 411 -33.10 15.14 8.32
CA ARG A 411 -32.35 15.74 7.23
C ARG A 411 -31.44 16.87 7.71
N LEU A 412 -30.15 16.81 7.37
CA LEU A 412 -29.20 17.83 7.77
C LEU A 412 -29.33 19.11 6.95
N GLY A 413 -29.23 20.25 7.64
CA GLY A 413 -29.04 21.55 6.98
C GLY A 413 -27.65 21.71 6.37
N ALA A 414 -27.50 22.70 5.49
CA ALA A 414 -26.19 23.05 4.95
C ALA A 414 -25.25 23.54 6.05
N GLY A 415 -23.98 23.08 6.03
CA GLY A 415 -22.97 23.43 7.02
C GLY A 415 -23.18 22.82 8.41
N SER A 416 -24.01 21.80 8.53
CA SER A 416 -24.30 21.13 9.80
C SER A 416 -23.67 19.74 9.90
N ALA A 417 -23.56 19.23 11.12
CA ALA A 417 -23.03 17.90 11.41
C ALA A 417 -23.98 17.11 12.33
N VAL A 418 -23.94 15.78 12.19
CA VAL A 418 -24.63 14.85 13.07
C VAL A 418 -23.63 13.92 13.74
N ARG A 419 -23.83 13.65 15.02
CA ARG A 419 -23.05 12.65 15.78
C ARG A 419 -23.69 11.28 15.61
N VAL A 420 -22.86 10.27 15.35
CA VAL A 420 -23.28 8.88 15.16
C VAL A 420 -22.48 7.99 16.13
N PRO A 421 -23.12 7.50 17.20
CA PRO A 421 -22.51 6.51 18.08
C PRO A 421 -22.25 5.21 17.31
N ILE A 422 -21.04 4.65 17.44
CA ILE A 422 -20.62 3.42 16.73
C ILE A 422 -20.20 2.34 17.72
N ALA A 423 -19.20 2.61 18.58
CA ALA A 423 -18.69 1.62 19.52
C ALA A 423 -19.77 1.16 20.52
N GLY A 424 -19.87 -0.15 20.71
CA GLY A 424 -20.87 -0.77 21.58
C GLY A 424 -22.26 -0.92 20.96
N ARG A 425 -22.46 -0.52 19.69
CA ARG A 425 -23.68 -0.85 18.91
C ARG A 425 -23.66 -2.30 18.46
N VAL A 426 -24.75 -2.79 17.90
CA VAL A 426 -24.93 -4.20 17.51
C VAL A 426 -23.74 -4.75 16.69
N GLY A 427 -23.07 -5.79 17.22
CA GLY A 427 -21.93 -6.42 16.57
C GLY A 427 -20.62 -5.64 16.58
N ILE A 428 -20.58 -4.43 17.21
CA ILE A 428 -19.41 -3.57 17.28
C ILE A 428 -18.91 -3.53 18.73
N SER A 429 -17.66 -3.90 18.95
CA SER A 429 -17.06 -3.89 20.28
C SER A 429 -16.90 -2.47 20.84
N ARG A 430 -16.92 -2.35 22.19
CA ARG A 430 -16.66 -1.07 22.87
C ARG A 430 -15.19 -0.65 22.79
N ASP A 431 -14.29 -1.56 22.46
CA ASP A 431 -12.87 -1.26 22.23
C ASP A 431 -12.58 -0.81 20.79
N ALA A 432 -13.59 -0.72 19.93
CA ALA A 432 -13.43 -0.17 18.59
C ALA A 432 -12.81 1.24 18.65
N ARG A 433 -11.82 1.48 17.83
CA ARG A 433 -11.12 2.77 17.66
C ARG A 433 -11.25 3.31 16.24
N ALA A 434 -11.65 2.45 15.31
CA ALA A 434 -12.03 2.85 13.96
C ALA A 434 -13.15 1.93 13.44
N ALA A 435 -13.87 2.39 12.43
CA ALA A 435 -14.95 1.62 11.80
C ALA A 435 -14.89 1.73 10.28
N VAL A 436 -15.26 0.64 9.60
CA VAL A 436 -15.46 0.63 8.15
C VAL A 436 -16.87 1.14 7.87
N VAL A 437 -16.95 2.33 7.31
CA VAL A 437 -18.21 3.07 7.12
C VAL A 437 -18.47 3.32 5.65
N ASN A 438 -19.64 2.94 5.17
CA ASN A 438 -20.18 3.42 3.90
C ASN A 438 -21.10 4.60 4.17
N LEU A 439 -20.62 5.81 3.83
CA LEU A 439 -21.37 7.05 3.95
C LEU A 439 -22.16 7.29 2.66
N THR A 440 -23.47 7.48 2.75
CA THR A 440 -24.31 7.83 1.61
C THR A 440 -25.01 9.16 1.85
N LEU A 441 -24.90 10.07 0.90
CA LEU A 441 -25.73 11.28 0.83
C LEU A 441 -26.85 11.09 -0.18
N VAL A 442 -28.05 11.52 0.18
CA VAL A 442 -29.25 11.40 -0.64
C VAL A 442 -29.84 12.78 -0.90
N ALA A 443 -30.09 13.06 -2.18
CA ALA A 443 -30.73 14.27 -2.66
C ALA A 443 -30.18 15.56 -2.01
N PRO A 444 -28.85 15.85 -2.07
CA PRO A 444 -28.31 17.09 -1.56
C PRO A 444 -28.88 18.29 -2.32
N GLY A 445 -29.18 19.40 -1.60
CA GLY A 445 -29.81 20.58 -2.19
C GLY A 445 -28.94 21.39 -3.13
N ALA A 446 -27.62 21.22 -3.04
CA ALA A 446 -26.61 21.90 -3.89
C ALA A 446 -25.41 20.96 -4.10
N ALA A 447 -24.50 21.32 -5.01
CA ALA A 447 -23.19 20.67 -5.11
C ALA A 447 -22.35 20.95 -3.85
N GLY A 448 -21.58 19.97 -3.40
CA GLY A 448 -20.82 20.09 -2.18
C GLY A 448 -20.05 18.80 -1.81
N TYR A 449 -19.79 18.68 -0.52
CA TYR A 449 -19.04 17.54 0.04
C TYR A 449 -19.56 17.14 1.43
N ALA A 450 -19.22 15.94 1.82
CA ALA A 450 -19.35 15.46 3.19
C ALA A 450 -18.02 14.96 3.74
N THR A 451 -17.86 15.06 5.04
CA THR A 451 -16.70 14.59 5.79
C THR A 451 -17.18 13.74 6.96
N ILE A 452 -16.44 12.65 7.25
CA ILE A 452 -16.61 11.84 8.46
C ILE A 452 -15.31 11.95 9.29
N TYR A 453 -15.44 12.17 10.58
CA TYR A 453 -14.29 12.43 11.45
C TYR A 453 -14.65 12.08 12.91
N PRO A 454 -13.66 11.81 13.79
CA PRO A 454 -13.93 11.68 15.22
C PRO A 454 -14.57 12.96 15.73
N CYS A 455 -15.63 12.85 16.57
CA CYS A 455 -16.35 14.03 17.08
C CYS A 455 -15.43 14.90 17.92
N THR A 456 -14.73 15.82 17.29
CA THR A 456 -13.85 16.84 17.87
C THR A 456 -14.48 18.22 17.73
N ALA A 457 -13.83 19.24 18.25
CA ALA A 457 -14.38 20.61 18.21
C ALA A 457 -14.40 21.23 16.81
N GLN A 458 -13.61 20.72 15.85
CA GLN A 458 -13.46 21.32 14.51
C GLN A 458 -13.66 20.29 13.40
N VAL A 459 -14.38 20.70 12.33
CA VAL A 459 -14.50 19.92 11.09
C VAL A 459 -13.17 19.97 10.34
N PRO A 460 -12.56 18.83 9.99
CA PRO A 460 -11.29 18.82 9.26
C PRO A 460 -11.46 19.29 7.80
N VAL A 461 -10.40 19.86 7.23
CA VAL A 461 -10.39 20.38 5.84
C VAL A 461 -10.10 19.26 4.84
N VAL A 462 -10.91 18.20 4.89
CA VAL A 462 -10.87 17.03 4.00
C VAL A 462 -12.27 16.72 3.50
N SER A 463 -12.39 15.89 2.46
CA SER A 463 -13.68 15.37 2.02
C SER A 463 -13.62 13.86 1.87
N VAL A 464 -14.63 13.17 2.40
CA VAL A 464 -14.80 11.73 2.14
C VAL A 464 -15.65 11.52 0.90
N LEU A 465 -16.61 12.38 0.65
CA LEU A 465 -17.58 12.23 -0.41
C LEU A 465 -17.88 13.59 -1.04
N ASN A 466 -17.88 13.66 -2.37
CA ASN A 466 -18.25 14.84 -3.14
C ASN A 466 -19.49 14.53 -4.00
N HIS A 467 -20.37 15.52 -4.19
CA HIS A 467 -21.64 15.33 -4.85
C HIS A 467 -22.11 16.55 -5.64
N ALA A 468 -22.88 16.31 -6.69
CA ALA A 468 -23.68 17.32 -7.36
C ALA A 468 -25.04 17.50 -6.61
N ALA A 469 -25.80 18.54 -6.97
CA ALA A 469 -27.17 18.71 -6.49
C ALA A 469 -28.03 17.50 -6.90
N ASN A 470 -28.91 17.06 -6.01
CA ASN A 470 -29.84 15.93 -6.19
C ASN A 470 -29.18 14.56 -6.50
N GLN A 471 -27.86 14.44 -6.36
CA GLN A 471 -27.15 13.20 -6.60
C GLN A 471 -27.19 12.30 -5.34
N THR A 472 -27.63 11.04 -5.50
CA THR A 472 -27.41 10.02 -4.46
C THR A 472 -26.05 9.38 -4.70
N VAL A 473 -25.15 9.46 -3.72
CA VAL A 473 -23.78 9.00 -3.84
C VAL A 473 -23.26 8.42 -2.53
N ALA A 474 -22.51 7.32 -2.63
CA ALA A 474 -21.88 6.65 -1.50
C ALA A 474 -20.37 6.62 -1.64
N ASN A 475 -19.66 6.60 -0.53
CA ASN A 475 -18.24 6.29 -0.45
C ASN A 475 -17.92 5.53 0.83
N ASN A 476 -17.10 4.48 0.70
CA ASN A 476 -16.61 3.70 1.83
C ASN A 476 -15.29 4.29 2.35
N ASN A 477 -15.16 4.32 3.67
CA ASN A 477 -14.00 4.84 4.36
C ASN A 477 -13.74 4.08 5.66
N ILE A 478 -12.49 4.06 6.12
CA ILE A 478 -12.15 3.69 7.49
C ILE A 478 -12.12 4.98 8.30
N ALA A 479 -13.11 5.15 9.19
CA ALA A 479 -13.26 6.34 9.99
C ALA A 479 -12.70 6.12 11.41
N THR A 480 -11.83 7.00 11.86
CA THR A 480 -11.35 7.04 13.25
C THR A 480 -12.51 7.41 14.16
N LEU A 481 -12.66 6.71 15.31
CA LEU A 481 -13.66 7.01 16.32
C LEU A 481 -13.09 7.97 17.37
N SER A 482 -13.94 8.82 17.89
CA SER A 482 -13.62 9.64 19.07
C SER A 482 -13.34 8.77 20.31
N ALA A 483 -12.85 9.35 21.38
CA ALA A 483 -12.64 8.66 22.66
C ALA A 483 -13.92 8.04 23.23
N SER A 484 -15.12 8.63 22.91
CA SER A 484 -16.44 8.10 23.27
C SER A 484 -16.99 7.07 22.28
N GLY A 485 -16.24 6.72 21.23
CA GLY A 485 -16.64 5.69 20.27
C GLY A 485 -17.57 6.17 19.16
N ASP A 486 -17.55 7.47 18.84
CA ASP A 486 -18.47 8.09 17.88
C ASP A 486 -17.72 8.66 16.68
N VAL A 487 -18.45 8.88 15.60
CA VAL A 487 -18.07 9.75 14.49
C VAL A 487 -19.05 10.91 14.34
N CYS A 488 -18.56 12.01 13.80
CA CYS A 488 -19.37 13.11 13.31
C CYS A 488 -19.38 13.11 11.78
N VAL A 489 -20.55 13.30 11.18
CA VAL A 489 -20.73 13.46 9.74
C VAL A 489 -21.17 14.89 9.46
N PHE A 490 -20.31 15.63 8.76
CA PHE A 490 -20.57 16.99 8.30
C PHE A 490 -21.00 16.99 6.83
N THR A 491 -21.92 17.86 6.45
CA THR A 491 -22.25 18.14 5.06
C THR A 491 -22.26 19.64 4.76
N SER A 492 -21.58 20.02 3.67
CA SER A 492 -21.56 21.42 3.23
C SER A 492 -22.87 21.89 2.59
N ALA A 493 -23.70 20.97 2.12
CA ALA A 493 -25.03 21.23 1.54
C ALA A 493 -26.10 20.40 2.26
N GLY A 494 -27.31 20.93 2.39
CA GLY A 494 -28.39 20.19 3.05
C GLY A 494 -28.70 18.87 2.34
N ALA A 495 -28.66 17.74 3.08
CA ALA A 495 -28.84 16.40 2.53
C ALA A 495 -29.43 15.43 3.55
N ASP A 496 -30.06 14.35 3.07
CA ASP A 496 -30.23 13.18 3.90
C ASP A 496 -28.94 12.36 3.95
N VAL A 497 -28.66 11.81 5.13
CA VAL A 497 -27.43 11.10 5.46
C VAL A 497 -27.76 9.68 5.90
N ILE A 498 -27.03 8.73 5.34
CA ILE A 498 -27.08 7.33 5.75
C ILE A 498 -25.65 6.89 6.14
N VAL A 499 -25.56 6.19 7.27
CA VAL A 499 -24.31 5.61 7.76
C VAL A 499 -24.52 4.10 7.93
N ASP A 500 -23.86 3.33 7.07
CA ASP A 500 -23.83 1.87 7.12
C ASP A 500 -22.43 1.42 7.56
N VAL A 501 -22.32 0.48 8.51
CA VAL A 501 -21.04 -0.05 9.03
C VAL A 501 -20.91 -1.50 8.60
N THR A 502 -19.73 -1.88 8.06
CA THR A 502 -19.41 -3.23 7.56
C THR A 502 -18.29 -3.91 8.35
N GLY A 503 -17.65 -3.19 9.26
CA GLY A 503 -16.60 -3.71 10.12
C GLY A 503 -16.15 -2.68 11.14
N TRP A 504 -15.37 -3.13 12.11
CA TRP A 504 -14.75 -2.27 13.10
C TRP A 504 -13.31 -2.72 13.36
N LEU A 505 -12.46 -1.81 13.83
CA LEU A 505 -11.07 -2.07 14.14
C LEU A 505 -10.80 -1.72 15.61
N GLY A 506 -10.24 -2.69 16.32
CA GLY A 506 -9.95 -2.59 17.75
C GLY A 506 -8.87 -3.59 18.17
N ALA A 507 -8.50 -3.54 19.46
CA ALA A 507 -7.51 -4.46 20.01
C ALA A 507 -8.05 -5.91 20.05
N SER A 508 -9.36 -6.09 20.19
CA SER A 508 -10.04 -7.39 20.19
C SER A 508 -10.49 -7.86 18.80
N GLY A 509 -10.09 -7.18 17.71
CA GLY A 509 -10.36 -7.63 16.34
C GLY A 509 -9.67 -8.96 16.02
N ASP A 510 -10.20 -9.69 15.05
CA ASP A 510 -9.79 -11.07 14.74
C ASP A 510 -8.99 -11.23 13.44
N SER A 511 -8.92 -10.18 12.62
CA SER A 511 -8.34 -10.24 11.29
C SER A 511 -7.36 -9.10 11.03
N ARG A 512 -6.23 -9.41 10.40
CA ARG A 512 -5.19 -8.48 10.01
C ARG A 512 -5.11 -8.37 8.50
N MET A 513 -4.71 -7.23 8.00
CA MET A 513 -4.68 -6.93 6.57
C MET A 513 -3.43 -7.51 5.91
N VAL A 514 -3.64 -8.26 4.84
CA VAL A 514 -2.60 -8.69 3.91
C VAL A 514 -2.70 -7.80 2.67
N PRO A 515 -1.69 -6.95 2.40
CA PRO A 515 -1.71 -6.09 1.23
C PRO A 515 -1.60 -6.94 -0.04
N LEU A 516 -2.43 -6.63 -1.01
CA LEU A 516 -2.42 -7.24 -2.33
C LEU A 516 -2.23 -6.12 -3.36
N GLY A 517 -1.44 -6.38 -4.39
CA GLY A 517 -1.45 -5.45 -5.53
C GLY A 517 -2.84 -5.49 -6.17
N PRO A 518 -3.45 -4.35 -6.52
CA PRO A 518 -4.78 -4.32 -7.11
C PRO A 518 -4.89 -5.32 -8.28
N THR A 519 -5.80 -6.29 -8.16
CA THR A 519 -5.94 -7.40 -9.11
C THR A 519 -7.39 -7.50 -9.56
N ARG A 520 -7.62 -7.41 -10.88
CA ARG A 520 -8.94 -7.62 -11.46
C ARG A 520 -9.34 -9.08 -11.35
N SER A 521 -10.33 -9.36 -10.52
CA SER A 521 -10.83 -10.70 -10.27
C SER A 521 -12.16 -10.97 -10.98
N VAL A 522 -12.94 -9.93 -11.25
CA VAL A 522 -14.21 -10.03 -12.00
C VAL A 522 -14.30 -8.90 -13.02
N ASP A 523 -14.68 -9.25 -14.23
CA ASP A 523 -15.12 -8.31 -15.27
C ASP A 523 -16.22 -8.99 -16.12
N THR A 524 -17.47 -8.63 -15.86
CA THR A 524 -18.62 -9.27 -16.52
C THR A 524 -18.69 -8.98 -18.00
N ARG A 525 -18.01 -7.95 -18.51
CA ARG A 525 -17.94 -7.62 -19.94
C ARG A 525 -17.12 -8.65 -20.71
N SER A 526 -16.08 -9.18 -20.10
CA SER A 526 -15.17 -10.19 -20.68
C SER A 526 -15.48 -11.62 -20.22
N GLY A 527 -16.37 -11.78 -19.23
CA GLY A 527 -16.65 -13.07 -18.59
C GLY A 527 -15.59 -13.50 -17.55
N LEU A 528 -14.65 -12.62 -17.20
CA LEU A 528 -13.71 -12.90 -16.12
C LEU A 528 -14.45 -13.07 -14.80
N GLY A 529 -14.09 -14.10 -14.02
CA GLY A 529 -14.82 -14.49 -12.81
C GLY A 529 -16.09 -15.30 -13.09
N GLY A 530 -16.25 -15.83 -14.32
CA GLY A 530 -17.31 -16.78 -14.68
C GLY A 530 -18.71 -16.20 -14.86
N SER A 531 -18.86 -14.86 -14.82
CA SER A 531 -20.16 -14.19 -14.88
C SER A 531 -20.29 -13.25 -16.06
N ARG A 532 -21.52 -13.07 -16.50
CA ARG A 532 -21.92 -12.07 -17.50
C ARG A 532 -22.64 -10.92 -16.79
N ARG A 533 -23.04 -9.92 -17.57
CA ARG A 533 -23.83 -8.77 -17.12
C ARG A 533 -24.92 -9.17 -16.12
N VAL A 534 -24.93 -8.53 -14.97
CA VAL A 534 -25.82 -8.87 -13.83
C VAL A 534 -27.20 -8.33 -14.08
N ALA A 535 -28.21 -9.21 -13.98
CA ALA A 535 -29.60 -8.86 -14.23
C ALA A 535 -30.19 -8.01 -13.10
N ALA A 536 -31.21 -7.21 -13.43
CA ALA A 536 -31.93 -6.40 -12.47
C ALA A 536 -32.60 -7.26 -11.37
N GLY A 537 -32.48 -6.85 -10.13
CA GLY A 537 -33.07 -7.52 -8.96
C GLY A 537 -32.41 -8.84 -8.60
N SER A 538 -31.25 -9.17 -9.20
CA SER A 538 -30.55 -10.42 -8.97
C SER A 538 -29.34 -10.29 -8.05
N THR A 539 -28.93 -11.42 -7.47
CA THR A 539 -27.67 -11.58 -6.74
C THR A 539 -26.76 -12.53 -7.48
N THR A 540 -25.52 -12.14 -7.69
CA THR A 540 -24.48 -12.96 -8.30
C THR A 540 -23.39 -13.26 -7.28
N ARG A 541 -22.96 -14.55 -7.21
CA ARG A 541 -21.83 -14.99 -6.42
C ARG A 541 -20.55 -14.87 -7.25
N PHE A 542 -19.52 -14.27 -6.68
CA PHE A 542 -18.19 -14.17 -7.26
C PHE A 542 -17.18 -14.88 -6.35
N ASP A 543 -16.44 -15.83 -6.90
CA ASP A 543 -15.34 -16.50 -6.23
C ASP A 543 -14.05 -15.68 -6.39
N LEU A 544 -13.50 -15.23 -5.28
CA LEU A 544 -12.26 -14.45 -5.23
C LEU A 544 -11.09 -15.25 -4.64
N THR A 545 -11.26 -16.55 -4.36
CA THR A 545 -10.30 -17.39 -3.63
C THR A 545 -8.89 -17.31 -4.21
N ALA A 546 -8.77 -17.29 -5.55
CA ALA A 546 -7.47 -17.22 -6.24
C ALA A 546 -6.71 -15.90 -6.01
N ALA A 547 -7.41 -14.83 -5.61
CA ALA A 547 -6.83 -13.52 -5.36
C ALA A 547 -6.58 -13.25 -3.86
N LEU A 548 -7.02 -14.15 -2.97
CA LEU A 548 -6.96 -13.92 -1.52
C LEU A 548 -5.80 -14.67 -0.88
N ALA A 549 -5.23 -14.11 0.18
CA ALA A 549 -4.31 -14.83 1.04
C ALA A 549 -5.03 -16.03 1.73
N PRO A 550 -4.31 -17.11 2.04
CA PRO A 550 -4.89 -18.26 2.71
C PRO A 550 -5.60 -17.91 4.02
N ARG A 551 -6.76 -18.53 4.27
CA ARG A 551 -7.60 -18.33 5.47
C ARG A 551 -8.13 -16.91 5.63
N SER A 552 -8.27 -16.15 4.53
CA SER A 552 -8.90 -14.85 4.57
C SER A 552 -10.39 -14.96 4.93
N THR A 553 -10.81 -14.13 5.87
CA THR A 553 -12.21 -14.05 6.36
C THR A 553 -12.94 -12.83 5.81
N ALA A 554 -12.19 -11.83 5.31
CA ALA A 554 -12.73 -10.64 4.68
C ALA A 554 -11.83 -10.15 3.54
N VAL A 555 -12.35 -9.27 2.70
CA VAL A 555 -11.69 -8.72 1.52
C VAL A 555 -11.97 -7.23 1.38
N ALA A 556 -10.97 -6.48 0.91
CA ALA A 556 -11.16 -5.13 0.38
C ALA A 556 -11.22 -5.19 -1.15
N VAL A 557 -12.28 -4.65 -1.71
CA VAL A 557 -12.51 -4.62 -3.15
C VAL A 557 -12.85 -3.21 -3.62
N ASN A 558 -12.45 -2.87 -4.83
CA ASN A 558 -13.04 -1.77 -5.57
C ASN A 558 -14.14 -2.33 -6.47
N LEU A 559 -15.40 -2.10 -6.10
CA LEU A 559 -16.58 -2.53 -6.84
C LEU A 559 -16.98 -1.42 -7.82
N THR A 560 -16.98 -1.70 -9.11
CA THR A 560 -17.37 -0.73 -10.15
C THR A 560 -18.63 -1.20 -10.88
N ALA A 561 -19.67 -0.37 -10.87
CA ALA A 561 -20.82 -0.51 -11.75
C ALA A 561 -20.54 0.18 -13.09
N LEU A 562 -20.83 -0.50 -14.21
CA LEU A 562 -20.61 0.03 -15.55
C LEU A 562 -21.91 -0.03 -16.36
N ALA A 563 -22.20 1.09 -17.02
CA ALA A 563 -23.34 1.24 -17.91
C ALA A 563 -24.65 0.64 -17.34
N PRO A 564 -25.05 0.96 -16.08
CA PRO A 564 -26.32 0.48 -15.55
C PRO A 564 -27.48 1.02 -16.38
N THR A 565 -28.51 0.20 -16.59
CA THR A 565 -29.68 0.58 -17.42
C THR A 565 -30.52 1.69 -16.78
N ASN A 566 -30.55 1.73 -15.45
CA ASN A 566 -31.28 2.74 -14.67
C ASN A 566 -30.43 3.22 -13.50
N ALA A 567 -30.82 4.34 -12.88
CA ALA A 567 -30.27 4.73 -11.59
C ALA A 567 -30.58 3.65 -10.52
N GLY A 568 -29.61 3.35 -9.68
CA GLY A 568 -29.76 2.26 -8.75
C GLY A 568 -28.64 2.13 -7.73
N PHE A 569 -28.56 0.93 -7.17
CA PHE A 569 -27.54 0.58 -6.19
C PHE A 569 -27.11 -0.88 -6.28
N MET A 570 -25.94 -1.15 -5.74
CA MET A 570 -25.45 -2.50 -5.48
C MET A 570 -25.18 -2.69 -3.99
N THR A 571 -25.32 -3.93 -3.54
CA THR A 571 -24.99 -4.35 -2.18
C THR A 571 -24.02 -5.53 -2.26
N VAL A 572 -22.84 -5.42 -1.62
CA VAL A 572 -21.89 -6.51 -1.48
C VAL A 572 -21.96 -7.07 -0.05
N TYR A 573 -21.96 -8.40 0.07
CA TYR A 573 -22.12 -9.09 1.36
C TYR A 573 -21.61 -10.54 1.27
N PRO A 574 -21.33 -11.22 2.41
CA PRO A 574 -20.96 -12.63 2.41
C PRO A 574 -22.09 -13.51 1.89
N CYS A 575 -21.81 -14.48 1.00
CA CYS A 575 -22.85 -15.27 0.32
C CYS A 575 -23.64 -16.21 1.27
N ASN A 576 -23.09 -16.54 2.42
CA ASN A 576 -23.77 -17.33 3.47
C ASN A 576 -24.66 -16.51 4.41
N ARG A 577 -24.84 -15.21 4.10
CA ARG A 577 -25.67 -14.29 4.86
C ARG A 577 -26.88 -13.85 4.07
N GLN A 578 -27.92 -13.44 4.78
CA GLN A 578 -29.07 -12.76 4.16
C GLN A 578 -28.61 -11.40 3.60
N ARG A 579 -29.15 -11.03 2.41
CA ARG A 579 -28.88 -9.71 1.85
C ARG A 579 -29.30 -8.59 2.83
N PRO A 580 -28.36 -7.71 3.21
CA PRO A 580 -28.69 -6.59 4.10
C PRO A 580 -29.49 -5.52 3.36
N ALA A 581 -30.17 -4.66 4.12
CA ALA A 581 -30.92 -3.50 3.59
C ALA A 581 -30.04 -2.26 3.32
N THR A 582 -28.72 -2.44 3.25
CA THR A 582 -27.72 -1.40 2.99
C THR A 582 -27.36 -1.33 1.51
N SER A 583 -26.76 -0.23 1.06
CA SER A 583 -26.13 -0.13 -0.25
C SER A 583 -24.62 0.04 -0.11
N SER A 584 -23.84 -0.67 -0.92
CA SER A 584 -22.40 -0.49 -0.98
C SER A 584 -22.00 0.52 -2.06
N LEU A 585 -22.82 0.70 -3.09
CA LEU A 585 -22.55 1.58 -4.23
C LEU A 585 -23.89 2.13 -4.77
N ASN A 586 -23.95 3.44 -5.03
CA ASN A 586 -25.08 4.12 -5.66
C ASN A 586 -24.63 4.78 -6.97
N PHE A 587 -25.46 4.72 -8.01
CA PHE A 587 -25.10 5.20 -9.35
C PHE A 587 -26.30 5.71 -10.14
N ALA A 588 -26.05 6.57 -11.12
CA ALA A 588 -27.02 7.00 -12.13
C ALA A 588 -26.99 6.07 -13.36
N ALA A 589 -28.02 6.11 -14.18
CA ALA A 589 -28.08 5.37 -15.46
C ALA A 589 -26.90 5.72 -16.37
N GLY A 590 -26.34 4.74 -17.07
CA GLY A 590 -25.28 4.89 -18.04
C GLY A 590 -23.91 5.30 -17.49
N THR A 591 -23.76 5.46 -16.17
CA THR A 591 -22.49 5.92 -15.56
C THR A 591 -21.50 4.78 -15.32
N THR A 592 -20.23 5.13 -15.16
CA THR A 592 -19.21 4.26 -14.56
C THR A 592 -18.91 4.77 -13.16
N ARG A 593 -19.25 3.98 -12.14
CA ARG A 593 -19.11 4.40 -10.74
C ARG A 593 -18.40 3.33 -9.92
N PRO A 594 -17.23 3.62 -9.34
CA PRO A 594 -16.57 2.76 -8.37
C PRO A 594 -17.00 3.11 -6.95
N ASN A 595 -16.87 2.16 -6.04
CA ASN A 595 -16.78 2.37 -4.60
C ASN A 595 -15.95 1.26 -3.97
N ASN A 596 -15.10 1.62 -3.03
CA ASN A 596 -14.40 0.65 -2.19
C ASN A 596 -15.41 -0.05 -1.26
N ALA A 597 -15.13 -1.30 -0.91
CA ALA A 597 -15.87 -2.01 0.12
C ALA A 597 -14.94 -2.97 0.85
N ILE A 598 -15.03 -2.98 2.19
CA ILE A 598 -14.42 -4.01 3.03
C ILE A 598 -15.56 -4.86 3.57
N VAL A 599 -15.54 -6.16 3.25
CA VAL A 599 -16.66 -7.06 3.50
C VAL A 599 -16.15 -8.45 3.87
N GLY A 600 -16.88 -9.15 4.76
CA GLY A 600 -16.63 -10.56 5.05
C GLY A 600 -16.84 -11.44 3.82
N THR A 601 -16.18 -12.60 3.78
CA THR A 601 -16.30 -13.59 2.70
C THR A 601 -17.00 -14.86 3.17
N ASP A 602 -17.62 -15.58 2.24
CA ASP A 602 -18.08 -16.95 2.41
C ASP A 602 -17.09 -17.88 1.69
N ASN A 603 -16.13 -18.44 2.43
CA ASN A 603 -15.05 -19.27 1.86
C ASN A 603 -14.38 -18.63 0.64
N GLY A 604 -13.99 -17.36 0.77
CA GLY A 604 -13.33 -16.60 -0.31
C GLY A 604 -14.29 -16.00 -1.36
N SER A 605 -15.60 -16.22 -1.24
CA SER A 605 -16.58 -15.66 -2.17
C SER A 605 -17.34 -14.47 -1.56
N ILE A 606 -17.79 -13.57 -2.43
CA ILE A 606 -18.71 -12.47 -2.12
C ILE A 606 -19.96 -12.58 -3.00
N CYS A 607 -21.08 -12.10 -2.49
CA CYS A 607 -22.31 -11.92 -3.24
C CYS A 607 -22.55 -10.43 -3.51
N VAL A 608 -22.90 -10.11 -4.77
CA VAL A 608 -23.26 -8.75 -5.19
C VAL A 608 -24.69 -8.78 -5.71
N TYR A 609 -25.55 -8.04 -5.03
CA TYR A 609 -26.90 -7.74 -5.48
C TYR A 609 -26.89 -6.45 -6.30
N SER A 610 -27.62 -6.42 -7.41
CA SER A 610 -27.90 -5.19 -8.16
C SER A 610 -29.40 -5.03 -8.35
N ASN A 611 -29.94 -3.83 -8.03
CA ASN A 611 -31.36 -3.56 -8.24
C ASN A 611 -31.70 -3.21 -9.70
N THR A 612 -30.70 -2.97 -10.55
CA THR A 612 -30.83 -2.72 -11.99
C THR A 612 -29.77 -3.50 -12.76
N GLU A 613 -30.01 -3.72 -14.04
CA GLU A 613 -29.05 -4.42 -14.88
C GLU A 613 -27.79 -3.57 -15.09
N ALA A 614 -26.61 -4.17 -14.88
CA ALA A 614 -25.32 -3.50 -15.02
C ALA A 614 -24.18 -4.51 -15.28
N ASP A 615 -23.12 -4.04 -15.91
CA ASP A 615 -21.83 -4.73 -15.82
C ASP A 615 -21.13 -4.40 -14.54
N ILE A 616 -20.33 -5.35 -14.05
CA ILE A 616 -19.61 -5.26 -12.78
C ILE A 616 -18.13 -5.57 -13.04
N VAL A 617 -17.27 -4.74 -12.43
CA VAL A 617 -15.86 -5.02 -12.23
C VAL A 617 -15.59 -5.10 -10.73
N VAL A 618 -14.80 -6.11 -10.31
CA VAL A 618 -14.27 -6.25 -8.95
C VAL A 618 -12.77 -6.36 -9.03
N ASP A 619 -12.10 -5.34 -8.50
CA ASP A 619 -10.65 -5.32 -8.31
C ASP A 619 -10.36 -5.56 -6.82
N VAL A 620 -9.64 -6.65 -6.49
CA VAL A 620 -9.23 -6.99 -5.12
C VAL A 620 -8.00 -6.17 -4.76
N THR A 621 -8.01 -5.49 -3.59
CA THR A 621 -6.92 -4.61 -3.16
C THR A 621 -6.25 -5.06 -1.86
N ALA A 622 -6.94 -5.80 -1.01
CA ALA A 622 -6.38 -6.42 0.19
C ALA A 622 -7.26 -7.59 0.65
N SER A 623 -6.69 -8.49 1.42
CA SER A 623 -7.43 -9.51 2.14
C SER A 623 -7.19 -9.42 3.65
N PHE A 624 -8.09 -10.00 4.45
CA PHE A 624 -7.99 -9.96 5.91
C PHE A 624 -8.08 -11.37 6.47
N GLY A 625 -7.16 -11.72 7.34
CA GLY A 625 -7.05 -13.04 7.94
C GLY A 625 -6.29 -13.03 9.25
N PRO A 626 -5.90 -14.21 9.77
CA PRO A 626 -5.28 -14.31 11.09
C PRO A 626 -3.90 -13.62 11.19
N ASN A 627 -3.23 -13.41 10.07
CA ASN A 627 -1.90 -12.81 9.99
C ASN A 627 -1.95 -11.57 9.07
N GLY A 628 -1.04 -10.61 9.30
CA GLY A 628 -0.92 -9.42 8.46
C GLY A 628 -0.69 -8.14 9.27
N LEU A 629 -1.02 -7.04 8.67
CA LEU A 629 -0.80 -5.68 9.21
C LEU A 629 -1.97 -5.27 10.12
N GLY A 630 -1.65 -4.50 11.16
CA GLY A 630 -2.64 -3.83 11.99
C GLY A 630 -2.87 -2.39 11.53
N PHE A 631 -4.00 -1.83 11.87
CA PHE A 631 -4.39 -0.47 11.49
C PHE A 631 -4.04 0.54 12.59
N VAL A 632 -3.40 1.64 12.21
CA VAL A 632 -3.18 2.82 13.06
C VAL A 632 -4.08 3.93 12.52
N PRO A 633 -5.16 4.27 13.24
CA PRO A 633 -6.09 5.32 12.80
C PRO A 633 -5.45 6.71 12.92
N VAL A 634 -5.82 7.60 12.02
CA VAL A 634 -5.39 9.00 11.98
C VAL A 634 -6.61 9.88 11.82
N ASP A 635 -6.61 11.03 12.48
CA ASP A 635 -7.57 12.08 12.15
C ASP A 635 -7.38 12.48 10.67
N PRO A 636 -8.44 12.57 9.87
CA PRO A 636 -8.29 12.75 8.44
C PRO A 636 -7.46 13.98 8.09
N VAL A 637 -6.40 13.77 7.30
CA VAL A 637 -5.44 14.82 6.92
C VAL A 637 -5.13 14.80 5.42
N ARG A 638 -5.03 16.00 4.81
CA ARG A 638 -4.71 16.15 3.39
C ARG A 638 -3.24 15.95 3.12
N LEU A 639 -2.93 14.98 2.24
CA LEU A 639 -1.57 14.66 1.79
C LEU A 639 -1.22 15.36 0.47
N LEU A 640 -2.15 15.38 -0.48
CA LEU A 640 -1.97 15.98 -1.80
C LEU A 640 -3.19 16.84 -2.14
N ASP A 641 -2.94 18.00 -2.72
CA ASP A 641 -3.96 18.83 -3.35
C ASP A 641 -3.32 19.55 -4.55
N SER A 642 -3.46 18.98 -5.74
CA SER A 642 -2.81 19.47 -6.94
C SER A 642 -3.34 20.85 -7.41
N ARG A 643 -4.47 21.32 -6.88
CA ARG A 643 -4.96 22.70 -7.13
C ARG A 643 -4.03 23.75 -6.53
N ARG A 644 -3.18 23.36 -5.54
CA ARG A 644 -2.18 24.22 -4.88
C ARG A 644 -0.82 24.19 -5.56
N SER A 645 -0.63 23.28 -6.53
CA SER A 645 0.59 23.14 -7.32
C SER A 645 0.29 23.24 -8.81
N ALA A 646 0.22 22.11 -9.51
CA ALA A 646 -0.17 22.05 -10.91
C ALA A 646 -1.16 20.90 -11.12
N PRO A 647 -2.17 21.05 -11.99
CA PRO A 647 -3.01 19.95 -12.41
C PRO A 647 -2.17 18.81 -13.03
N PHE A 648 -2.68 17.59 -12.97
CA PHE A 648 -2.09 16.48 -13.70
C PHE A 648 -2.32 16.68 -15.21
N THR A 649 -1.36 16.28 -16.02
CA THR A 649 -1.50 16.12 -17.47
C THR A 649 -2.05 14.73 -17.78
N GLY A 650 -2.47 14.46 -19.03
CA GLY A 650 -2.95 13.13 -19.41
C GLY A 650 -1.84 12.09 -19.34
N ARG A 651 -2.12 10.94 -18.72
CA ARG A 651 -1.20 9.81 -18.47
C ARG A 651 0.00 10.16 -17.59
N GLU A 652 -0.16 11.13 -16.73
CA GLU A 652 0.89 11.54 -15.79
C GLU A 652 0.85 10.70 -14.51
N VAL A 653 2.04 10.36 -14.02
CA VAL A 653 2.28 9.72 -12.74
C VAL A 653 2.96 10.71 -11.80
N ARG A 654 2.43 10.85 -10.57
CA ARG A 654 3.10 11.58 -9.47
C ARG A 654 3.09 10.74 -8.21
N SER A 655 4.20 10.80 -7.48
CA SER A 655 4.27 10.26 -6.12
C SER A 655 3.78 11.27 -5.10
N TYR A 656 3.32 10.77 -3.95
CA TYR A 656 3.00 11.58 -2.78
C TYR A 656 3.43 10.86 -1.51
N SER A 657 3.85 11.64 -0.50
CA SER A 657 4.25 11.09 0.79
C SER A 657 3.05 10.91 1.71
N VAL A 658 3.03 9.79 2.45
CA VAL A 658 2.04 9.51 3.51
C VAL A 658 2.60 9.73 4.92
N ALA A 659 3.87 10.09 5.04
CA ALA A 659 4.61 10.25 6.30
C ALA A 659 5.28 11.64 6.36
N GLY A 660 4.49 12.71 6.28
CA GLY A 660 5.00 14.06 6.55
C GLY A 660 5.47 14.22 8.01
N SER A 661 6.30 15.24 8.29
CA SER A 661 6.95 15.46 9.59
C SER A 661 5.99 15.49 10.80
N GLN A 662 4.75 15.96 10.62
CA GLN A 662 3.73 15.96 11.67
C GLN A 662 3.10 14.59 11.90
N LEU A 663 3.10 13.71 10.87
CA LEU A 663 2.54 12.37 10.93
C LEU A 663 3.57 11.35 11.44
N ALA A 664 4.86 11.60 11.24
CA ALA A 664 5.95 10.73 11.71
C ALA A 664 5.94 10.56 13.24
N THR A 665 5.54 11.59 13.99
CA THR A 665 5.41 11.52 15.46
C THR A 665 4.33 10.54 15.92
N GLN A 666 3.27 10.33 15.15
CA GLN A 666 2.19 9.38 15.49
C GLN A 666 2.60 7.93 15.17
N LEU A 667 3.44 7.72 14.17
CA LEU A 667 3.98 6.40 13.82
C LEU A 667 5.05 5.93 14.80
N GLY A 668 5.80 6.84 15.44
CA GLY A 668 6.93 6.49 16.30
C GLY A 668 7.98 5.69 15.51
N SER A 669 8.24 4.45 15.95
CA SER A 669 9.15 3.52 15.26
C SER A 669 8.47 2.60 14.23
N LEU A 670 7.15 2.74 14.03
CA LEU A 670 6.39 1.89 13.10
C LEU A 670 6.61 2.35 11.66
N THR A 671 6.89 1.40 10.77
CA THR A 671 7.01 1.64 9.32
C THR A 671 5.76 1.09 8.63
N PRO A 672 4.88 1.93 8.08
CA PRO A 672 3.68 1.45 7.41
C PRO A 672 4.03 0.74 6.09
N ARG A 673 3.19 -0.24 5.72
CA ARG A 673 3.28 -0.96 4.45
C ARG A 673 2.18 -0.57 3.49
N SER A 674 1.09 -0.04 4.00
CA SER A 674 -0.04 0.47 3.22
C SER A 674 -0.72 1.60 3.97
N ALA A 675 -1.48 2.41 3.25
CA ALA A 675 -2.30 3.47 3.83
C ALA A 675 -3.76 3.33 3.38
N SER A 676 -4.68 3.73 4.25
CA SER A 676 -6.08 3.95 3.90
C SER A 676 -6.25 5.42 3.55
N VAL A 677 -6.64 5.70 2.32
CA VAL A 677 -6.78 7.06 1.78
C VAL A 677 -8.13 7.26 1.11
N ASN A 678 -8.54 8.51 0.96
CA ASN A 678 -9.60 8.93 0.05
C ASN A 678 -8.99 9.69 -1.12
N VAL A 679 -9.25 9.22 -2.35
CA VAL A 679 -8.76 9.84 -3.59
C VAL A 679 -9.91 10.57 -4.26
N THR A 680 -9.75 11.85 -4.54
CA THR A 680 -10.75 12.68 -5.23
C THR A 680 -10.19 13.19 -6.56
N ALA A 681 -10.91 12.93 -7.65
CA ALA A 681 -10.64 13.46 -8.99
C ALA A 681 -11.63 14.57 -9.32
N LEU A 682 -11.11 15.71 -9.80
CA LEU A 682 -11.90 16.88 -10.14
C LEU A 682 -11.28 17.64 -11.32
N ASP A 683 -12.06 18.48 -11.97
CA ASP A 683 -11.63 19.31 -13.11
C ASP A 683 -11.01 18.50 -14.25
N GLN A 684 -11.51 17.28 -14.47
CA GLN A 684 -11.00 16.39 -15.51
C GLN A 684 -11.39 16.91 -16.90
N PRO A 685 -10.43 17.08 -17.82
CA PRO A 685 -10.73 17.58 -19.17
C PRO A 685 -11.47 16.55 -20.04
N THR A 686 -11.26 15.27 -19.81
CA THR A 686 -11.92 14.16 -20.51
C THR A 686 -12.31 13.05 -19.54
N ALA A 687 -13.18 12.14 -19.96
CA ALA A 687 -13.45 10.93 -19.20
C ALA A 687 -12.20 10.06 -19.09
N GLY A 688 -11.97 9.49 -17.91
CA GLY A 688 -10.79 8.70 -17.62
C GLY A 688 -10.85 8.04 -16.25
N PHE A 689 -9.68 7.69 -15.74
CA PHE A 689 -9.54 7.05 -14.43
C PHE A 689 -8.26 7.49 -13.73
N VAL A 690 -8.26 7.32 -12.43
CA VAL A 690 -7.09 7.46 -11.56
C VAL A 690 -6.77 6.09 -10.97
N THR A 691 -5.51 5.72 -11.01
CA THR A 691 -4.99 4.49 -10.38
C THR A 691 -3.99 4.85 -9.30
N THR A 692 -4.16 4.28 -8.11
CA THR A 692 -3.14 4.30 -7.04
C THR A 692 -2.30 3.03 -7.11
N PHE A 693 -1.00 3.15 -6.93
CA PHE A 693 -0.09 2.00 -6.97
C PHE A 693 1.19 2.27 -6.17
N ASP A 694 2.03 1.24 -6.05
CA ASP A 694 3.27 1.23 -5.28
C ASP A 694 4.44 1.99 -5.93
N CYS A 695 4.19 2.86 -6.88
CA CYS A 695 5.19 3.56 -7.70
C CYS A 695 6.07 2.65 -8.59
N VAL A 696 5.95 1.33 -8.46
CA VAL A 696 6.76 0.34 -9.19
C VAL A 696 5.92 -0.36 -10.25
N THR A 697 4.77 -0.91 -9.86
CA THR A 697 3.95 -1.74 -10.74
C THR A 697 2.62 -1.07 -11.03
N LEU A 698 2.52 -0.38 -12.17
CA LEU A 698 1.24 0.12 -12.64
C LEU A 698 0.36 -1.05 -13.11
N ARG A 699 -0.81 -1.20 -12.49
CA ARG A 699 -1.78 -2.24 -12.82
C ARG A 699 -2.95 -1.65 -13.60
N GLU A 700 -3.56 -2.46 -14.45
CA GLU A 700 -4.74 -2.07 -15.25
C GLU A 700 -6.05 -2.09 -14.41
N THR A 701 -6.01 -1.44 -13.25
CA THR A 701 -7.16 -1.27 -12.35
C THR A 701 -7.42 0.22 -12.14
N SER A 702 -8.64 0.60 -11.82
CA SER A 702 -8.97 1.99 -11.51
C SER A 702 -9.34 2.13 -10.04
N THR A 703 -8.79 3.14 -9.37
CA THR A 703 -9.22 3.55 -8.03
C THR A 703 -10.43 4.47 -8.12
N VAL A 704 -10.38 5.48 -8.99
CA VAL A 704 -11.48 6.43 -9.23
C VAL A 704 -11.73 6.54 -10.73
N ASN A 705 -12.99 6.49 -11.14
CA ASN A 705 -13.37 6.85 -12.51
C ASN A 705 -13.78 8.33 -12.57
N ALA A 706 -13.24 9.03 -13.53
CA ALA A 706 -13.32 10.47 -13.64
C ALA A 706 -14.10 10.89 -14.90
N HIS A 707 -14.89 11.95 -14.79
CA HIS A 707 -15.68 12.50 -15.90
C HIS A 707 -15.57 14.02 -15.93
N PRO A 708 -15.64 14.66 -17.10
CA PRO A 708 -15.65 16.11 -17.18
C PRO A 708 -16.77 16.74 -16.34
N GLY A 709 -16.45 17.79 -15.61
CA GLY A 709 -17.41 18.51 -14.78
C GLY A 709 -17.91 17.78 -13.54
N ALA A 710 -17.39 16.57 -13.26
CA ALA A 710 -17.72 15.82 -12.07
C ALA A 710 -16.60 15.86 -11.04
N VAL A 711 -16.96 15.83 -9.75
CA VAL A 711 -16.04 15.60 -8.64
C VAL A 711 -16.34 14.22 -8.07
N ASN A 712 -15.43 13.29 -8.26
CA ASN A 712 -15.59 11.89 -7.84
C ASN A 712 -14.55 11.53 -6.79
N ALA A 713 -15.00 10.98 -5.67
CA ALA A 713 -14.14 10.47 -4.61
C ALA A 713 -14.33 8.96 -4.44
N ASN A 714 -13.29 8.27 -4.01
CA ASN A 714 -13.33 6.87 -3.60
C ASN A 714 -12.27 6.58 -2.54
N GLY A 715 -12.67 5.80 -1.52
CA GLY A 715 -11.75 5.23 -0.55
C GLY A 715 -10.85 4.18 -1.20
N ALA A 716 -9.63 4.05 -0.72
CA ALA A 716 -8.69 3.05 -1.21
C ALA A 716 -7.71 2.59 -0.12
N ILE A 717 -7.29 1.33 -0.19
CA ILE A 717 -6.10 0.84 0.49
C ILE A 717 -4.98 0.87 -0.54
N VAL A 718 -3.95 1.66 -0.28
CA VAL A 718 -2.85 1.88 -1.21
C VAL A 718 -1.55 1.31 -0.67
N PRO A 719 -0.78 0.59 -1.49
CA PRO A 719 0.54 0.10 -1.10
C PRO A 719 1.53 1.26 -1.00
N LEU A 720 2.55 1.11 -0.15
CA LEU A 720 3.59 2.11 0.07
C LEU A 720 4.96 1.57 -0.28
N VAL A 721 5.75 2.37 -0.99
CA VAL A 721 7.18 2.13 -1.18
C VAL A 721 7.96 2.79 -0.05
N GLY A 722 8.93 2.05 0.52
CA GLY A 722 9.75 2.53 1.63
C GLY A 722 8.96 2.86 2.91
N GLY A 723 7.67 2.51 2.98
CA GLY A 723 6.79 2.88 4.08
C GLY A 723 6.31 4.33 4.06
N GLU A 724 6.64 5.10 3.03
CA GLU A 724 6.39 6.54 3.00
C GLU A 724 5.63 7.04 1.77
N ARG A 725 5.75 6.38 0.60
CA ARG A 725 5.24 6.93 -0.66
C ARG A 725 4.29 5.98 -1.38
N SER A 726 3.33 6.56 -2.07
CA SER A 726 2.48 5.91 -3.07
C SER A 726 2.38 6.79 -4.31
N CYS A 727 1.99 6.22 -5.44
CA CYS A 727 1.85 6.92 -6.71
C CYS A 727 0.40 6.97 -7.19
N LEU A 728 0.12 8.03 -7.96
CA LEU A 728 -1.12 8.23 -8.69
C LEU A 728 -0.83 8.35 -10.18
N LEU A 729 -1.54 7.58 -10.99
CA LEU A 729 -1.66 7.83 -12.43
C LEU A 729 -2.99 8.53 -12.68
N SER A 730 -3.00 9.68 -13.34
CA SER A 730 -4.20 10.24 -13.97
C SER A 730 -4.19 9.94 -15.47
N SER A 731 -5.16 9.19 -15.95
CA SER A 731 -5.24 8.86 -17.39
C SER A 731 -5.68 10.05 -18.25
N SER A 732 -6.47 10.96 -17.68
CA SER A 732 -7.10 12.09 -18.37
C SER A 732 -6.56 13.48 -17.96
N GLY A 733 -5.67 13.54 -16.96
CA GLY A 733 -5.22 14.81 -16.39
C GLY A 733 -6.17 15.34 -15.30
N GLY A 734 -6.19 16.68 -15.12
CA GLY A 734 -7.06 17.33 -14.13
C GLY A 734 -6.48 17.41 -12.73
N ASN A 735 -7.28 17.79 -11.75
CA ASN A 735 -6.85 17.91 -10.37
C ASN A 735 -7.12 16.64 -9.55
N LEU A 736 -6.19 16.30 -8.66
CA LEU A 736 -6.30 15.20 -7.72
C LEU A 736 -6.08 15.67 -6.28
N ILE A 737 -6.83 15.07 -5.38
CA ILE A 737 -6.70 15.26 -3.94
C ILE A 737 -6.55 13.90 -3.29
N VAL A 738 -5.66 13.80 -2.29
CA VAL A 738 -5.51 12.59 -1.45
C VAL A 738 -5.61 12.99 0.02
N ASP A 739 -6.53 12.36 0.72
CA ASP A 739 -6.72 12.53 2.17
C ASP A 739 -6.42 11.19 2.87
N LEU A 740 -5.59 11.20 3.91
CA LEU A 740 -5.20 10.03 4.71
C LEU A 740 -6.20 9.79 5.83
N ASN A 741 -6.52 8.52 6.09
CA ASN A 741 -7.39 8.07 7.18
C ASN A 741 -6.67 7.15 8.19
N GLY A 742 -5.52 6.60 7.83
CA GLY A 742 -4.70 5.75 8.69
C GLY A 742 -3.70 4.90 7.93
N TRP A 743 -2.87 4.20 8.70
CA TRP A 743 -1.82 3.34 8.18
C TRP A 743 -2.03 1.89 8.54
N TRP A 744 -1.51 1.00 7.72
CA TRP A 744 -1.39 -0.43 7.98
C TRP A 744 0.08 -0.75 8.29
N VAL A 745 0.32 -1.21 9.51
CA VAL A 745 1.67 -1.42 10.08
C VAL A 745 1.87 -2.89 10.47
N PRO A 746 3.12 -3.39 10.48
CA PRO A 746 3.46 -4.74 10.94
C PRO A 746 3.06 -5.05 12.37
#